data_7539fc3dd284fd9191045c89809333fb
#
_entry.id   7539fc3dd284fd9191045c89809333fb
#
_cell.length_a   1.000
_cell.length_b   1.000
_cell.length_c   1.000
_cell.angle_alpha   90.00
_cell.angle_beta   90.00
_cell.angle_gamma   90.00
#
_symmetry.space_group_name_H-M   'P 1'
#
loop_
_entity.id
_entity.type
_entity.pdbx_description
1 polymer ?
#
loop_
_entity_poly.entity_id
_entity_poly.type
_entity_poly.pdbx_seq_one_letter_code
_entity_poly.pdbx_strand_id
1 'polypeptide(L)'
;MKKHIRTFLAVMLAMTMFNACSSNENFDENGKIANAFEQRRNLVGGNYFDIFGELDGLRLQAMQFMYAYMPLPDIADYPAEYHLQNVDYALKARAEMPWGKTVPVREFLHFVVPVRVNNENMDTSRAVFYNELKERVRNLSMHDAVLEINHWCHEKVTYTPSDIRTSSPLATVRTAYGRCGEESTFTVAALRAMGIPARQVYTPRWAHTDNNHAWVEAWVDGEWHFLGACEPEPVLDLAWFNAPASRGMLMHTNVFGGYDGPEEVLSVTPCYTEINVTANYAPVVTTNVKIVDKDGNPVKATVEFKIYNYAEFYSAATKESNENGETSITCGHGDMIVWASKDGKFGFTKFTAGKDCDVTVVLDKEPGYTATLEMNITPPKERNTIPAVTAEQAGENARRYACEDSIRNAYVATFPTDAYATELAAELGLDNATVATLFKQSRGNYATMVDFLRACPADAKEKAMRLLFCISEKDRRDVSLDVLNDHIVAALESDNNTDWFYNFVVNPRVSNEMITPYRSFFKSVILADDVMKYKANPELWVEWCRNNIKVADTWNPLSLCMSPKGVWEMRVADTHSRDIFFVSAARAMGIPARVDEVTNKTQYLCDGMWVDVNFEALESNNAPQGKVKASFVPSAFIDNPKYYSHFSISKIVDGRLQLLNYPEDATWESLLKDGSALDTGDYFMMTGTRMADGGVLAHLTFFTVEEGKENRLQYVLRESNERLQVIGDFNSENLFYDTTEQRERSLLSATGRGYYIIALVAPGSEPTNHFLRDVMPYKDEFEKWEQKMVLLFRDTNEAERFVNDFPELPSTVVWGTDINDNIYNEIVANMKLKNPNRPIILVADTFNRVVFMSQGYSIGLGEQLVKVIKQLSE
;
A
#
# COMPACT_ATOMS: atom_id res chain seq x y z
N MET A 1 21.54 36.06 -18.80
CA MET A 1 21.86 35.59 -20.16
C MET A 1 23.25 34.97 -20.33
N LYS A 2 24.33 35.41 -19.68
CA LYS A 2 25.69 34.82 -19.85
C LYS A 2 25.96 33.58 -18.98
N LYS A 3 25.17 33.29 -17.95
CA LYS A 3 25.32 32.11 -17.06
C LYS A 3 24.61 30.86 -17.63
N HIS A 4 23.52 31.05 -18.35
CA HIS A 4 22.78 29.94 -18.96
C HIS A 4 23.45 29.39 -20.23
N ILE A 5 24.23 30.19 -20.93
CA ILE A 5 24.96 29.75 -22.13
C ILE A 5 26.17 28.85 -21.77
N ARG A 6 26.77 29.03 -20.58
CA ARG A 6 27.88 28.18 -20.13
C ARG A 6 27.42 26.80 -19.65
N THR A 7 26.22 26.69 -19.09
CA THR A 7 25.61 25.40 -18.69
C THR A 7 25.16 24.63 -19.94
N PHE A 8 24.64 25.30 -20.96
CA PHE A 8 24.23 24.65 -22.22
C PHE A 8 25.44 24.15 -23.02
N LEU A 9 26.58 24.87 -23.02
CA LEU A 9 27.80 24.41 -23.70
C LEU A 9 28.50 23.25 -22.93
N ALA A 10 28.38 23.19 -21.60
CA ALA A 10 28.93 22.09 -20.81
C ALA A 10 28.13 20.79 -21.01
N VAL A 11 26.82 20.89 -21.22
CA VAL A 11 25.94 19.76 -21.57
C VAL A 11 26.21 19.28 -22.98
N MET A 12 26.43 20.19 -23.96
CA MET A 12 26.81 19.79 -25.34
C MET A 12 28.21 19.18 -25.42
N LEU A 13 29.16 19.56 -24.57
CA LEU A 13 30.52 18.97 -24.57
C LEU A 13 30.55 17.58 -23.89
N ALA A 14 29.60 17.30 -22.98
CA ALA A 14 29.41 15.97 -22.41
C ALA A 14 28.76 15.00 -23.41
N MET A 15 27.96 15.50 -24.36
CA MET A 15 27.32 14.70 -25.39
C MET A 15 28.25 14.21 -26.51
N THR A 16 29.43 14.81 -26.69
CA THR A 16 30.37 14.45 -27.75
C THR A 16 31.40 13.38 -27.34
N MET A 17 31.45 12.94 -26.07
CA MET A 17 32.37 11.87 -25.64
C MET A 17 31.77 10.46 -25.67
N PHE A 18 30.51 10.30 -26.05
CA PHE A 18 29.86 8.97 -26.08
C PHE A 18 30.05 8.21 -27.42
N ASN A 19 30.72 8.78 -28.41
CA ASN A 19 30.91 8.15 -29.72
C ASN A 19 32.18 7.30 -29.84
N ALA A 20 32.80 6.84 -28.77
CA ALA A 20 34.01 6.02 -28.83
C ALA A 20 33.93 4.72 -28.02
N CYS A 21 32.91 3.94 -28.25
CA CYS A 21 32.92 2.48 -28.05
C CYS A 21 31.81 1.88 -28.90
N SER A 22 32.17 1.48 -30.13
CA SER A 22 31.31 0.61 -30.90
C SER A 22 31.29 -0.79 -30.27
N SER A 23 30.51 -0.97 -29.23
CA SER A 23 30.03 -2.29 -28.84
C SER A 23 29.02 -2.70 -29.91
N ASN A 24 29.16 -3.90 -30.47
CA ASN A 24 28.15 -4.54 -31.32
C ASN A 24 26.89 -4.91 -30.51
N GLU A 25 26.62 -4.21 -29.38
CA GLU A 25 25.48 -4.48 -28.55
C GLU A 25 24.22 -3.99 -29.24
N ASN A 26 23.22 -4.86 -29.32
CA ASN A 26 21.92 -4.59 -29.91
C ASN A 26 20.83 -5.06 -28.95
N PHE A 27 19.94 -4.14 -28.57
CA PHE A 27 18.82 -4.42 -27.65
C PHE A 27 17.61 -5.02 -28.38
N ASP A 28 17.53 -4.92 -29.71
CA ASP A 28 16.38 -5.37 -30.51
C ASP A 28 16.82 -6.24 -31.67
N GLU A 29 17.49 -7.36 -31.36
CA GLU A 29 18.01 -8.28 -32.39
C GLU A 29 16.92 -8.86 -33.30
N ASN A 30 15.68 -8.99 -32.83
CA ASN A 30 14.56 -9.59 -33.52
C ASN A 30 13.51 -8.59 -34.03
N GLY A 31 13.71 -7.31 -33.85
CA GLY A 31 12.76 -6.25 -34.23
C GLY A 31 11.46 -6.24 -33.44
N LYS A 32 11.40 -6.95 -32.30
CA LYS A 32 10.21 -7.02 -31.44
C LYS A 32 9.90 -5.66 -30.79
N ILE A 33 10.94 -4.95 -30.32
CA ILE A 33 10.82 -3.64 -29.69
C ILE A 33 10.30 -2.62 -30.70
N ALA A 34 10.92 -2.56 -31.87
CA ALA A 34 10.52 -1.64 -32.93
C ALA A 34 9.05 -1.87 -33.36
N ASN A 35 8.64 -3.13 -33.49
CA ASN A 35 7.26 -3.48 -33.86
C ASN A 35 6.25 -3.04 -32.76
N ALA A 36 6.53 -3.30 -31.49
CA ALA A 36 5.68 -2.90 -30.37
C ALA A 36 5.62 -1.37 -30.25
N PHE A 37 6.72 -0.69 -30.47
CA PHE A 37 6.80 0.77 -30.51
C PHE A 37 5.90 1.37 -31.60
N GLU A 38 5.93 0.85 -32.85
CA GLU A 38 5.07 1.34 -33.91
C GLU A 38 3.57 1.09 -33.63
N GLN A 39 3.22 -0.03 -33.03
CA GLN A 39 1.85 -0.27 -32.56
C GLN A 39 1.39 0.77 -31.55
N ARG A 40 2.24 1.11 -30.59
CA ARG A 40 1.96 2.14 -29.58
C ARG A 40 1.83 3.53 -30.21
N ARG A 41 2.75 3.88 -31.11
CA ARG A 41 2.74 5.15 -31.82
C ARG A 41 1.44 5.35 -32.62
N ASN A 42 0.95 4.30 -33.26
CA ASN A 42 -0.32 4.33 -34.01
C ASN A 42 -1.56 4.47 -33.08
N LEU A 43 -1.47 3.96 -31.84
CA LEU A 43 -2.57 4.09 -30.87
C LEU A 43 -2.69 5.50 -30.31
N VAL A 44 -1.56 6.07 -29.88
CA VAL A 44 -1.51 7.36 -29.16
C VAL A 44 -1.51 8.54 -30.14
N GLY A 45 -0.65 8.49 -31.16
CA GLY A 45 -0.48 9.59 -32.13
C GLY A 45 0.11 10.84 -31.49
N GLY A 46 -0.11 11.99 -32.14
CA GLY A 46 0.31 13.29 -31.62
C GLY A 46 1.83 13.52 -31.65
N ASN A 47 2.29 14.52 -30.92
CA ASN A 47 3.69 14.97 -30.85
C ASN A 47 4.54 14.25 -29.78
N TYR A 48 3.97 13.29 -29.08
CA TYR A 48 4.67 12.53 -28.02
C TYR A 48 5.90 11.75 -28.51
N PHE A 49 6.01 11.55 -29.83
CA PHE A 49 7.06 10.75 -30.49
C PHE A 49 8.06 11.59 -31.32
N ASP A 50 8.00 12.89 -31.26
CA ASP A 50 8.84 13.76 -32.13
C ASP A 50 10.33 13.60 -31.84
N ILE A 51 10.72 13.37 -30.58
CA ILE A 51 12.12 13.19 -30.16
C ILE A 51 12.83 12.01 -30.85
N PHE A 52 12.08 11.00 -31.29
CA PHE A 52 12.66 9.79 -31.87
C PHE A 52 13.39 10.02 -33.21
N GLY A 53 13.07 11.11 -33.92
CA GLY A 53 13.77 11.51 -35.12
C GLY A 53 15.22 11.97 -34.89
N GLU A 54 15.59 12.26 -33.67
CA GLU A 54 16.92 12.75 -33.27
C GLU A 54 17.75 11.67 -32.56
N LEU A 55 17.22 10.45 -32.37
CA LEU A 55 17.86 9.38 -31.61
C LEU A 55 18.43 8.30 -32.55
N ASP A 56 19.54 7.71 -32.11
CA ASP A 56 20.18 6.58 -32.78
C ASP A 56 20.74 5.54 -31.77
N GLY A 57 21.22 4.40 -32.29
CA GLY A 57 21.93 3.38 -31.54
C GLY A 57 21.14 2.86 -30.32
N LEU A 58 21.84 2.60 -29.23
CA LEU A 58 21.25 2.07 -28.01
C LEU A 58 20.26 3.03 -27.32
N ARG A 59 20.46 4.35 -27.49
CA ARG A 59 19.52 5.36 -26.99
C ARG A 59 18.16 5.23 -27.66
N LEU A 60 18.15 5.10 -28.98
CA LEU A 60 16.92 4.87 -29.75
C LEU A 60 16.22 3.58 -29.30
N GLN A 61 16.94 2.47 -29.24
CA GLN A 61 16.36 1.17 -28.88
C GLN A 61 15.80 1.16 -27.44
N ALA A 62 16.50 1.72 -26.48
CA ALA A 62 16.04 1.83 -25.10
C ALA A 62 14.81 2.77 -24.97
N MET A 63 14.79 3.89 -25.68
CA MET A 63 13.63 4.76 -25.74
C MET A 63 12.43 4.10 -26.42
N GLN A 64 12.68 3.37 -27.51
CA GLN A 64 11.62 2.58 -28.18
C GLN A 64 11.06 1.52 -27.22
N PHE A 65 11.91 0.83 -26.44
CA PHE A 65 11.48 -0.13 -25.43
C PHE A 65 10.60 0.54 -24.36
N MET A 66 11.02 1.68 -23.85
CA MET A 66 10.23 2.44 -22.87
C MET A 66 8.85 2.80 -23.46
N TYR A 67 8.81 3.43 -24.62
CA TYR A 67 7.57 3.90 -25.23
C TYR A 67 6.67 2.79 -25.75
N ALA A 68 7.23 1.64 -26.11
CA ALA A 68 6.45 0.47 -26.52
C ALA A 68 5.57 -0.05 -25.38
N TYR A 69 6.07 0.02 -24.14
CA TYR A 69 5.45 -0.65 -23.00
C TYR A 69 5.00 0.25 -21.85
N MET A 70 5.43 1.51 -21.77
CA MET A 70 5.00 2.37 -20.64
C MET A 70 3.49 2.61 -20.68
N PRO A 71 2.83 2.73 -19.51
CA PRO A 71 1.41 3.08 -19.40
C PRO A 71 1.09 4.44 -20.00
N LEU A 72 -0.16 4.65 -20.43
CA LEU A 72 -0.59 5.93 -21.03
C LEU A 72 -0.32 7.14 -20.14
N PRO A 73 -0.55 7.10 -18.80
CA PRO A 73 -0.24 8.23 -17.93
C PRO A 73 1.23 8.67 -18.01
N ASP A 74 2.17 7.72 -18.17
CA ASP A 74 3.59 8.04 -18.27
C ASP A 74 3.95 8.77 -19.58
N ILE A 75 3.24 8.48 -20.66
CA ILE A 75 3.39 9.21 -21.93
C ILE A 75 2.76 10.61 -21.84
N ALA A 76 1.59 10.71 -21.20
CA ALA A 76 0.83 11.96 -21.13
C ALA A 76 1.41 12.99 -20.18
N ASP A 77 1.89 12.56 -19.02
CA ASP A 77 2.20 13.45 -17.91
C ASP A 77 3.69 13.79 -17.79
N TYR A 78 4.58 13.07 -18.52
CA TYR A 78 6.02 13.31 -18.47
C TYR A 78 6.57 13.60 -19.88
N PRO A 79 7.37 14.67 -20.04
CA PRO A 79 7.93 15.02 -21.35
C PRO A 79 8.95 13.96 -21.82
N ALA A 80 9.10 13.83 -23.12
CA ALA A 80 10.00 12.85 -23.73
C ALA A 80 11.46 13.02 -23.28
N GLU A 81 11.89 14.26 -23.03
CA GLU A 81 13.21 14.58 -22.52
C GLU A 81 13.47 14.02 -21.12
N TYR A 82 12.42 13.91 -20.29
CA TYR A 82 12.49 13.26 -18.99
C TYR A 82 12.83 11.76 -19.15
N HIS A 83 12.14 11.07 -20.03
CA HIS A 83 12.40 9.66 -20.30
C HIS A 83 13.78 9.44 -20.91
N LEU A 84 14.19 10.32 -21.85
CA LEU A 84 15.52 10.28 -22.44
C LEU A 84 16.63 10.47 -21.40
N GLN A 85 16.47 11.43 -20.49
CA GLN A 85 17.43 11.64 -19.41
C GLN A 85 17.58 10.37 -18.55
N ASN A 86 16.49 9.72 -18.23
CA ASN A 86 16.51 8.47 -17.45
C ASN A 86 17.17 7.32 -18.21
N VAL A 87 16.94 7.20 -19.50
CA VAL A 87 17.63 6.24 -20.38
C VAL A 87 19.12 6.55 -20.43
N ASP A 88 19.51 7.81 -20.59
CA ASP A 88 20.92 8.21 -20.61
C ASP A 88 21.65 7.84 -19.31
N TYR A 89 21.02 8.01 -18.13
CA TYR A 89 21.59 7.57 -16.86
C TYR A 89 21.66 6.04 -16.73
N ALA A 90 20.69 5.30 -17.26
CA ALA A 90 20.76 3.84 -17.27
C ALA A 90 21.92 3.33 -18.15
N LEU A 91 22.06 3.88 -19.36
CA LEU A 91 23.18 3.57 -20.26
C LEU A 91 24.53 3.97 -19.66
N LYS A 92 24.58 5.10 -18.98
CA LYS A 92 25.76 5.58 -18.26
C LYS A 92 26.18 4.62 -17.14
N ALA A 93 25.21 4.17 -16.32
CA ALA A 93 25.47 3.17 -15.29
C ALA A 93 25.98 1.86 -15.90
N ARG A 94 25.38 1.39 -17.00
CA ARG A 94 25.86 0.23 -17.76
C ARG A 94 27.29 0.39 -18.25
N ALA A 95 27.70 1.59 -18.65
CA ALA A 95 29.04 1.87 -19.13
C ALA A 95 30.09 2.02 -18.03
N GLU A 96 29.72 2.61 -16.89
CA GLU A 96 30.65 3.04 -15.84
C GLU A 96 30.75 2.09 -14.65
N MET A 97 29.69 1.31 -14.34
CA MET A 97 29.72 0.40 -13.18
C MET A 97 30.45 -0.92 -13.51
N PRO A 98 31.15 -1.55 -12.53
CA PRO A 98 31.90 -2.77 -12.75
C PRO A 98 31.09 -3.93 -13.34
N TRP A 99 29.84 -4.03 -12.93
CA TRP A 99 28.88 -5.07 -13.34
C TRP A 99 28.11 -4.73 -14.63
N GLY A 100 28.22 -3.50 -15.15
CA GLY A 100 27.36 -3.04 -16.23
C GLY A 100 27.40 -3.89 -17.48
N LYS A 101 28.58 -4.47 -17.82
CA LYS A 101 28.74 -5.36 -18.99
C LYS A 101 28.37 -6.82 -18.72
N THR A 102 28.30 -7.24 -17.45
CA THR A 102 27.95 -8.62 -17.07
C THR A 102 26.44 -8.79 -16.93
N VAL A 103 25.72 -7.69 -16.71
CA VAL A 103 24.24 -7.72 -16.71
C VAL A 103 23.74 -8.03 -18.12
N PRO A 104 22.98 -9.13 -18.32
CA PRO A 104 22.43 -9.47 -19.62
C PRO A 104 21.47 -8.40 -20.13
N VAL A 105 21.29 -8.34 -21.45
CA VAL A 105 20.41 -7.33 -22.09
C VAL A 105 18.97 -7.44 -21.61
N ARG A 106 18.44 -8.65 -21.45
CA ARG A 106 17.08 -8.87 -20.93
C ARG A 106 16.89 -8.25 -19.56
N GLU A 107 17.78 -8.58 -18.60
CA GLU A 107 17.71 -8.04 -17.22
C GLU A 107 17.91 -6.53 -17.21
N PHE A 108 18.78 -6.01 -18.08
CA PHE A 108 18.98 -4.57 -18.22
C PHE A 108 17.74 -3.85 -18.73
N LEU A 109 17.12 -4.35 -19.79
CA LEU A 109 15.93 -3.73 -20.40
C LEU A 109 14.72 -3.79 -19.47
N HIS A 110 14.46 -4.92 -18.83
CA HIS A 110 13.26 -5.10 -18.02
C HIS A 110 13.38 -4.57 -16.59
N PHE A 111 14.60 -4.50 -16.02
CA PHE A 111 14.79 -4.24 -14.58
C PHE A 111 15.77 -3.09 -14.26
N VAL A 112 16.36 -2.43 -15.25
CA VAL A 112 17.21 -1.24 -15.06
C VAL A 112 16.67 -0.04 -15.83
N VAL A 113 16.39 -0.22 -17.13
CA VAL A 113 15.91 0.88 -18.00
C VAL A 113 14.63 1.52 -17.50
N PRO A 114 13.58 0.77 -17.07
CA PRO A 114 12.34 1.37 -16.62
C PRO A 114 12.54 2.25 -15.39
N VAL A 115 11.90 3.41 -15.40
CA VAL A 115 11.88 4.34 -14.26
C VAL A 115 10.87 3.87 -13.25
N ARG A 116 9.64 3.62 -13.72
CA ARG A 116 8.53 3.20 -12.89
C ARG A 116 8.76 1.85 -12.24
N VAL A 117 8.45 1.77 -10.97
CA VAL A 117 8.55 0.54 -10.16
C VAL A 117 7.16 -0.02 -9.87
N ASN A 118 6.23 0.83 -9.44
CA ASN A 118 4.86 0.50 -9.07
C ASN A 118 3.89 1.59 -9.57
N ASN A 119 3.12 2.20 -8.68
CA ASN A 119 2.18 3.28 -8.98
C ASN A 119 2.62 4.65 -8.45
N GLU A 120 3.88 4.79 -8.13
CA GLU A 120 4.48 6.04 -7.64
C GLU A 120 4.43 7.15 -8.69
N ASN A 121 4.48 8.39 -8.22
CA ASN A 121 4.83 9.50 -9.08
C ASN A 121 6.32 9.45 -9.40
N MET A 122 6.65 9.63 -10.66
CA MET A 122 8.04 9.69 -11.10
C MET A 122 8.66 11.06 -10.86
N ASP A 123 9.96 11.09 -10.58
CA ASP A 123 10.75 12.28 -10.36
C ASP A 123 12.17 12.13 -10.93
N THR A 124 13.06 13.06 -10.61
CA THR A 124 14.44 13.06 -11.10
C THR A 124 15.40 12.21 -10.23
N SER A 125 14.88 11.31 -9.44
CA SER A 125 15.64 10.49 -8.48
C SER A 125 16.81 9.74 -9.11
N ARG A 126 16.65 9.16 -10.31
CA ARG A 126 17.73 8.42 -10.97
C ARG A 126 18.99 9.24 -11.12
N ALA A 127 18.87 10.49 -11.55
CA ALA A 127 20.02 11.39 -11.70
C ALA A 127 20.65 11.76 -10.35
N VAL A 128 19.82 12.03 -9.35
CA VAL A 128 20.26 12.38 -7.99
C VAL A 128 20.98 11.19 -7.36
N PHE A 129 20.34 10.02 -7.35
CA PHE A 129 20.87 8.81 -6.74
C PHE A 129 22.15 8.31 -7.43
N TYR A 130 22.20 8.40 -8.76
CA TYR A 130 23.43 8.10 -9.49
C TYR A 130 24.61 8.95 -8.99
N ASN A 131 24.41 10.26 -8.84
CA ASN A 131 25.48 11.16 -8.42
C ASN A 131 25.88 10.98 -6.95
N GLU A 132 24.96 10.61 -6.06
CA GLU A 132 25.24 10.34 -4.66
C GLU A 132 25.94 8.98 -4.45
N LEU A 133 25.53 7.94 -5.19
CA LEU A 133 25.93 6.56 -4.94
C LEU A 133 27.16 6.10 -5.72
N LYS A 134 27.42 6.64 -6.91
CA LYS A 134 28.47 6.12 -7.81
C LYS A 134 29.86 5.98 -7.17
N GLU A 135 30.31 6.97 -6.40
CA GLU A 135 31.61 6.93 -5.73
C GLU A 135 31.63 5.97 -4.53
N ARG A 136 30.45 5.74 -3.94
CA ARG A 136 30.26 4.86 -2.79
C ARG A 136 30.34 3.38 -3.18
N VAL A 137 29.87 3.02 -4.39
CA VAL A 137 29.73 1.62 -4.79
C VAL A 137 30.67 1.15 -5.91
N ARG A 138 31.28 2.02 -6.70
CA ARG A 138 32.06 1.66 -7.91
C ARG A 138 33.24 0.72 -7.67
N ASN A 139 33.74 0.60 -6.44
CA ASN A 139 34.84 -0.28 -6.09
C ASN A 139 34.40 -1.55 -5.35
N LEU A 140 33.10 -1.76 -5.23
CA LEU A 140 32.52 -2.92 -4.56
C LEU A 140 32.19 -4.02 -5.58
N SER A 141 32.03 -5.25 -5.08
CA SER A 141 31.31 -6.30 -5.82
C SER A 141 29.84 -5.91 -5.99
N MET A 142 29.11 -6.53 -6.94
CA MET A 142 27.68 -6.28 -7.08
C MET A 142 26.91 -6.65 -5.81
N HIS A 143 27.26 -7.77 -5.17
CA HIS A 143 26.71 -8.22 -3.89
C HIS A 143 26.88 -7.15 -2.79
N ASP A 144 28.10 -6.66 -2.58
CA ASP A 144 28.36 -5.66 -1.55
C ASP A 144 27.75 -4.30 -1.89
N ALA A 145 27.64 -3.99 -3.17
CA ALA A 145 26.97 -2.76 -3.63
C ALA A 145 25.45 -2.78 -3.32
N VAL A 146 24.79 -3.92 -3.45
CA VAL A 146 23.37 -4.06 -3.08
C VAL A 146 23.18 -3.81 -1.57
N LEU A 147 23.99 -4.44 -0.73
CA LEU A 147 23.96 -4.23 0.73
C LEU A 147 24.23 -2.76 1.08
N GLU A 148 25.27 -2.17 0.47
CA GLU A 148 25.66 -0.78 0.71
C GLU A 148 24.59 0.23 0.30
N ILE A 149 23.90 -0.01 -0.82
CA ILE A 149 22.77 0.83 -1.27
C ILE A 149 21.60 0.74 -0.29
N ASN A 150 21.31 -0.44 0.26
CA ASN A 150 20.26 -0.58 1.26
C ASN A 150 20.58 0.15 2.57
N HIS A 151 21.83 0.11 3.01
CA HIS A 151 22.31 0.93 4.12
C HIS A 151 22.16 2.43 3.84
N TRP A 152 22.51 2.87 2.63
CA TRP A 152 22.27 4.26 2.22
C TRP A 152 20.78 4.63 2.22
N CYS A 153 19.90 3.71 1.84
CA CYS A 153 18.45 3.92 1.91
C CYS A 153 18.01 4.11 3.37
N HIS A 154 18.54 3.32 4.31
CA HIS A 154 18.23 3.45 5.74
C HIS A 154 18.73 4.78 6.34
N GLU A 155 19.83 5.34 5.86
CA GLU A 155 20.28 6.70 6.23
C GLU A 155 19.22 7.77 5.94
N LYS A 156 18.33 7.52 4.98
CA LYS A 156 17.37 8.50 4.45
C LYS A 156 15.94 8.29 4.97
N VAL A 157 15.49 7.05 5.07
CA VAL A 157 14.07 6.70 5.25
C VAL A 157 13.90 5.66 6.33
N THR A 158 12.80 5.78 7.07
CA THR A 158 12.32 4.77 8.01
C THR A 158 10.84 4.50 7.79
N TYR A 159 10.39 3.29 8.16
CA TYR A 159 9.01 2.86 7.98
C TYR A 159 8.03 3.75 8.77
N THR A 160 6.96 4.13 8.11
CA THR A 160 5.79 4.77 8.74
C THR A 160 4.55 4.47 7.90
N PRO A 161 3.47 3.93 8.50
CA PRO A 161 2.22 3.68 7.78
C PRO A 161 1.61 4.99 7.26
N SER A 162 0.98 4.94 6.10
CA SER A 162 0.30 6.08 5.48
C SER A 162 -0.77 5.61 4.50
N ASP A 163 -1.42 6.53 3.79
CA ASP A 163 -2.43 6.21 2.77
C ASP A 163 -1.85 5.40 1.59
N ILE A 164 -2.74 4.88 0.74
CA ILE A 164 -2.39 3.95 -0.34
C ILE A 164 -1.62 4.59 -1.51
N ARG A 165 -1.65 5.93 -1.66
CA ARG A 165 -0.89 6.62 -2.70
C ARG A 165 0.61 6.45 -2.47
N THR A 166 1.37 6.06 -3.48
CA THR A 166 2.83 5.92 -3.37
C THR A 166 3.52 7.24 -3.74
N SER A 167 4.26 7.82 -2.80
CA SER A 167 5.08 9.01 -3.03
C SER A 167 6.25 8.70 -3.95
N SER A 168 6.73 9.72 -4.65
CA SER A 168 7.95 9.61 -5.46
C SER A 168 9.19 9.35 -4.58
N PRO A 169 10.27 8.75 -5.12
CA PRO A 169 11.48 8.46 -4.35
C PRO A 169 12.10 9.69 -3.68
N LEU A 170 12.16 10.85 -4.35
CA LEU A 170 12.68 12.08 -3.75
C LEU A 170 11.75 12.68 -2.70
N ALA A 171 10.42 12.53 -2.86
CA ALA A 171 9.47 12.95 -1.83
C ALA A 171 9.62 12.08 -0.58
N THR A 172 9.80 10.77 -0.75
CA THR A 172 10.06 9.82 0.35
C THR A 172 11.33 10.21 1.11
N VAL A 173 12.43 10.49 0.42
CA VAL A 173 13.68 10.99 1.04
C VAL A 173 13.45 12.31 1.76
N ARG A 174 12.77 13.27 1.13
CA ARG A 174 12.49 14.60 1.72
C ARG A 174 11.72 14.51 3.02
N THR A 175 10.78 13.59 3.12
CA THR A 175 9.97 13.40 4.33
C THR A 175 10.62 12.49 5.35
N ALA A 176 11.65 11.74 4.99
CA ALA A 176 12.33 10.72 5.78
C ALA A 176 11.41 9.59 6.29
N TYR A 177 10.25 9.41 5.64
CA TYR A 177 9.23 8.41 5.97
C TYR A 177 8.74 7.71 4.71
N GLY A 178 8.49 6.40 4.82
CA GLY A 178 7.82 5.60 3.81
C GLY A 178 7.10 4.41 4.42
N ARG A 179 5.97 3.98 3.84
CA ARG A 179 5.47 2.63 4.07
C ARG A 179 6.23 1.66 3.17
N CYS A 180 6.02 0.35 3.31
CA CYS A 180 6.72 -0.67 2.51
C CYS A 180 6.68 -0.43 0.99
N GLY A 181 5.57 0.14 0.47
CA GLY A 181 5.43 0.52 -0.94
C GLY A 181 6.42 1.62 -1.37
N GLU A 182 6.58 2.68 -0.57
CA GLU A 182 7.54 3.76 -0.83
C GLU A 182 8.98 3.30 -0.61
N GLU A 183 9.26 2.57 0.48
CA GLU A 183 10.61 2.09 0.77
C GLU A 183 11.13 1.16 -0.31
N SER A 184 10.31 0.21 -0.77
CA SER A 184 10.69 -0.70 -1.85
C SER A 184 10.83 0.03 -3.20
N THR A 185 9.95 0.98 -3.52
CA THR A 185 10.07 1.82 -4.72
C THR A 185 11.37 2.64 -4.69
N PHE A 186 11.69 3.26 -3.56
CA PHE A 186 12.91 4.03 -3.35
C PHE A 186 14.16 3.17 -3.49
N THR A 187 14.19 2.00 -2.84
CA THR A 187 15.34 1.08 -2.90
C THR A 187 15.55 0.53 -4.31
N VAL A 188 14.47 0.13 -5.02
CA VAL A 188 14.57 -0.29 -6.43
C VAL A 188 15.09 0.85 -7.31
N ALA A 189 14.61 2.09 -7.12
CA ALA A 189 15.08 3.24 -7.88
C ALA A 189 16.59 3.51 -7.64
N ALA A 190 17.07 3.35 -6.41
CA ALA A 190 18.48 3.49 -6.05
C ALA A 190 19.35 2.40 -6.70
N LEU A 191 18.94 1.14 -6.65
CA LEU A 191 19.63 0.02 -7.30
C LEU A 191 19.69 0.20 -8.81
N ARG A 192 18.55 0.52 -9.45
CA ARG A 192 18.47 0.78 -10.90
C ARG A 192 19.32 1.98 -11.34
N ALA A 193 19.45 3.01 -10.49
CA ALA A 193 20.34 4.14 -10.77
C ALA A 193 21.80 3.71 -10.88
N MET A 194 22.22 2.65 -10.19
CA MET A 194 23.57 2.07 -10.27
C MET A 194 23.68 0.95 -11.32
N GLY A 195 22.64 0.75 -12.15
CA GLY A 195 22.67 -0.29 -13.18
C GLY A 195 22.53 -1.72 -12.65
N ILE A 196 22.05 -1.88 -11.43
CA ILE A 196 21.75 -3.18 -10.82
C ILE A 196 20.28 -3.51 -11.14
N PRO A 197 19.99 -4.64 -11.81
CA PRO A 197 18.61 -5.04 -12.04
C PRO A 197 17.90 -5.28 -10.72
N ALA A 198 16.77 -4.61 -10.54
CA ALA A 198 15.99 -4.71 -9.31
C ALA A 198 14.50 -4.64 -9.60
N ARG A 199 13.72 -5.34 -8.77
CA ARG A 199 12.27 -5.40 -8.88
C ARG A 199 11.62 -5.35 -7.50
N GLN A 200 10.42 -4.78 -7.44
CA GLN A 200 9.58 -4.85 -6.26
C GLN A 200 8.85 -6.19 -6.27
N VAL A 201 8.91 -6.90 -5.17
CA VAL A 201 8.06 -8.08 -4.93
C VAL A 201 6.91 -7.67 -4.02
N TYR A 202 5.75 -8.17 -4.33
CA TYR A 202 4.53 -7.86 -3.60
C TYR A 202 3.79 -9.14 -3.21
N THR A 203 3.49 -9.28 -1.92
CA THR A 203 2.44 -10.18 -1.46
C THR A 203 1.18 -9.35 -1.26
N PRO A 204 0.19 -9.47 -2.15
CA PRO A 204 -0.99 -8.61 -2.11
C PRO A 204 -1.78 -8.82 -0.82
N ARG A 205 -1.77 -10.04 -0.31
CA ARG A 205 -2.39 -10.41 0.97
C ARG A 205 -1.66 -11.58 1.59
N TRP A 206 -1.30 -11.44 2.86
CA TRP A 206 -0.86 -12.60 3.65
C TRP A 206 -2.05 -13.53 3.94
N ALA A 207 -1.86 -14.83 3.84
CA ALA A 207 -2.90 -15.80 4.19
C ALA A 207 -3.09 -15.95 5.71
N HIS A 208 -2.04 -15.73 6.48
CA HIS A 208 -2.00 -15.97 7.92
C HIS A 208 -2.27 -14.76 8.79
N THR A 209 -2.32 -13.55 8.21
CA THR A 209 -2.59 -12.29 8.93
C THR A 209 -3.25 -11.29 7.99
N ASP A 210 -4.03 -10.36 8.54
CA ASP A 210 -4.72 -9.34 7.78
C ASP A 210 -3.76 -8.17 7.51
N ASN A 211 -2.94 -8.33 6.47
CA ASN A 211 -1.96 -7.36 6.01
C ASN A 211 -1.44 -7.75 4.61
N ASN A 212 -0.62 -6.90 4.06
CA ASN A 212 0.15 -7.08 2.82
C ASN A 212 1.60 -6.64 3.05
N HIS A 213 2.49 -6.93 2.10
CA HIS A 213 3.86 -6.44 2.16
C HIS A 213 4.48 -6.28 0.78
N ALA A 214 5.43 -5.35 0.68
CA ALA A 214 6.25 -5.14 -0.50
C ALA A 214 7.72 -5.03 -0.08
N TRP A 215 8.61 -5.67 -0.85
CA TRP A 215 10.06 -5.65 -0.62
C TRP A 215 10.81 -5.67 -1.94
N VAL A 216 12.10 -5.91 -1.92
CA VAL A 216 12.97 -5.80 -3.10
C VAL A 216 13.67 -7.12 -3.40
N GLU A 217 13.74 -7.46 -4.67
CA GLU A 217 14.73 -8.40 -5.20
C GLU A 217 15.74 -7.66 -6.08
N ALA A 218 17.02 -7.97 -5.91
CA ALA A 218 18.13 -7.52 -6.73
C ALA A 218 18.77 -8.72 -7.44
N TRP A 219 19.07 -8.56 -8.73
CA TRP A 219 19.80 -9.57 -9.48
C TRP A 219 21.29 -9.40 -9.25
N VAL A 220 21.94 -10.42 -8.70
CA VAL A 220 23.37 -10.41 -8.36
C VAL A 220 24.03 -11.63 -9.02
N ASP A 221 24.94 -11.38 -9.93
CA ASP A 221 25.81 -12.38 -10.55
C ASP A 221 25.09 -13.62 -11.16
N GLY A 222 23.85 -13.48 -11.58
CA GLY A 222 23.06 -14.52 -12.25
C GLY A 222 21.82 -15.00 -11.49
N GLU A 223 21.63 -14.56 -10.25
CA GLU A 223 20.53 -15.00 -9.38
C GLU A 223 19.78 -13.80 -8.76
N TRP A 224 18.51 -14.01 -8.43
CA TRP A 224 17.70 -13.04 -7.72
C TRP A 224 17.83 -13.26 -6.20
N HIS A 225 18.16 -12.21 -5.48
CA HIS A 225 18.28 -12.18 -4.02
C HIS A 225 17.35 -11.14 -3.45
N PHE A 226 16.70 -11.43 -2.32
CA PHE A 226 15.80 -10.46 -1.68
C PHE A 226 16.45 -9.71 -0.52
N LEU A 227 15.88 -8.56 -0.21
CA LEU A 227 16.23 -7.72 0.93
C LEU A 227 15.01 -6.92 1.42
N GLY A 228 14.96 -6.62 2.70
CA GLY A 228 14.04 -5.64 3.27
C GLY A 228 14.43 -4.24 2.81
N ALA A 229 13.50 -3.50 2.23
CA ALA A 229 13.77 -2.15 1.72
C ALA A 229 13.99 -1.16 2.85
N CYS A 230 15.07 -0.40 2.82
CA CYS A 230 15.49 0.49 3.91
C CYS A 230 15.71 -0.22 5.26
N GLU A 231 15.78 -1.54 5.25
CA GLU A 231 16.01 -2.40 6.42
C GLU A 231 17.24 -3.29 6.15
N PRO A 232 18.47 -2.74 6.18
CA PRO A 232 19.66 -3.48 5.79
C PRO A 232 20.02 -4.58 6.79
N GLU A 233 20.25 -5.76 6.24
CA GLU A 233 20.71 -6.93 6.96
C GLU A 233 22.17 -7.27 6.59
N PRO A 234 22.89 -8.04 7.40
CA PRO A 234 24.31 -8.33 7.12
C PRO A 234 24.54 -9.15 5.84
N VAL A 235 23.55 -9.84 5.36
CA VAL A 235 23.59 -10.72 4.18
C VAL A 235 22.31 -10.60 3.38
N LEU A 236 22.37 -10.92 2.10
CA LEU A 236 21.16 -11.05 1.26
C LEU A 236 20.33 -12.27 1.68
N ASP A 237 19.07 -12.29 1.27
CA ASP A 237 18.08 -13.33 1.61
C ASP A 237 17.75 -13.41 3.10
N LEU A 238 18.09 -12.37 3.84
CA LEU A 238 17.74 -12.16 5.23
C LEU A 238 16.89 -10.91 5.36
N ALA A 239 15.73 -11.05 5.97
CA ALA A 239 14.84 -9.96 6.34
C ALA A 239 13.90 -10.42 7.46
N TRP A 240 13.30 -9.50 8.17
CA TRP A 240 12.34 -9.81 9.23
C TRP A 240 11.17 -10.68 8.73
N PHE A 241 10.85 -10.61 7.47
CA PHE A 241 9.72 -11.34 6.86
C PHE A 241 10.09 -12.74 6.34
N ASN A 242 11.27 -13.30 6.62
CA ASN A 242 11.60 -14.67 6.21
C ASN A 242 10.53 -15.67 6.67
N ALA A 243 10.13 -15.60 7.94
CA ALA A 243 9.11 -16.48 8.50
C ALA A 243 7.72 -16.24 7.87
N PRO A 244 7.18 -15.01 7.82
CA PRO A 244 5.95 -14.70 7.06
C PRO A 244 6.00 -15.12 5.59
N ALA A 245 7.11 -14.86 4.90
CA ALA A 245 7.25 -15.20 3.48
C ALA A 245 7.21 -16.72 3.24
N SER A 246 7.76 -17.52 4.15
CA SER A 246 7.68 -18.98 4.07
C SER A 246 6.25 -19.54 4.12
N ARG A 247 5.29 -18.71 4.55
CA ARG A 247 3.84 -18.97 4.62
C ARG A 247 3.05 -18.28 3.51
N GLY A 248 3.73 -17.73 2.51
CA GLY A 248 3.08 -17.03 1.41
C GLY A 248 2.25 -17.96 0.53
N MET A 249 1.06 -17.53 0.15
CA MET A 249 0.23 -18.21 -0.84
C MET A 249 0.58 -17.75 -2.24
N LEU A 250 0.80 -16.45 -2.44
CA LEU A 250 1.19 -15.86 -3.72
C LEU A 250 2.05 -14.63 -3.49
N MET A 251 3.18 -14.59 -4.19
CA MET A 251 4.05 -13.44 -4.32
C MET A 251 4.34 -13.21 -5.79
N HIS A 252 4.22 -11.98 -6.21
CA HIS A 252 4.35 -11.63 -7.61
C HIS A 252 5.15 -10.35 -7.81
N THR A 253 5.55 -10.11 -9.04
CA THR A 253 6.13 -8.85 -9.49
C THR A 253 5.62 -8.50 -10.88
N ASN A 254 5.44 -7.20 -11.11
CA ASN A 254 5.11 -6.66 -12.42
C ASN A 254 6.40 -6.32 -13.17
N VAL A 255 6.72 -7.11 -14.19
CA VAL A 255 7.88 -6.90 -15.03
C VAL A 255 7.50 -5.99 -16.18
N PHE A 256 8.20 -4.89 -16.35
CA PHE A 256 7.97 -3.93 -17.42
C PHE A 256 8.17 -4.58 -18.80
N GLY A 257 7.17 -4.47 -19.66
CA GLY A 257 7.19 -4.98 -21.02
C GLY A 257 6.79 -6.45 -21.19
N GLY A 258 6.98 -6.95 -22.39
CA GLY A 258 6.73 -8.34 -22.76
C GLY A 258 7.90 -9.23 -22.33
N TYR A 259 7.92 -9.64 -21.08
CA TYR A 259 8.97 -10.46 -20.49
C TYR A 259 8.80 -11.95 -20.81
N ASP A 260 9.88 -12.62 -21.15
CA ASP A 260 9.95 -14.03 -21.52
C ASP A 260 10.91 -14.85 -20.64
N GLY A 261 10.98 -14.50 -19.35
CA GLY A 261 11.77 -15.21 -18.35
C GLY A 261 11.21 -16.59 -17.99
N PRO A 262 11.90 -17.31 -17.08
CA PRO A 262 11.55 -18.69 -16.74
C PRO A 262 10.38 -18.82 -15.74
N GLU A 263 9.96 -17.72 -15.12
CA GLU A 263 8.94 -17.72 -14.08
C GLU A 263 7.53 -17.98 -14.64
N GLU A 264 6.62 -18.53 -13.82
CA GLU A 264 5.22 -18.67 -14.21
C GLU A 264 4.58 -17.30 -14.46
N VAL A 265 3.99 -17.14 -15.63
CA VAL A 265 3.24 -15.95 -15.99
C VAL A 265 1.83 -16.03 -15.41
N LEU A 266 1.47 -15.04 -14.60
CA LEU A 266 0.13 -14.88 -14.04
C LEU A 266 -0.78 -14.12 -15.00
N SER A 267 -0.29 -13.01 -15.55
CA SER A 267 -1.01 -12.20 -16.52
C SER A 267 -0.06 -11.49 -17.48
N VAL A 268 -0.55 -11.17 -18.68
CA VAL A 268 0.15 -10.37 -19.69
C VAL A 268 -0.73 -9.20 -20.10
N THR A 269 -0.17 -8.02 -20.05
CA THR A 269 -0.80 -6.78 -20.50
C THR A 269 0.06 -6.12 -21.58
N PRO A 270 -0.43 -5.11 -22.27
CA PRO A 270 0.41 -4.36 -23.20
C PRO A 270 1.60 -3.63 -22.53
N CYS A 271 1.58 -3.46 -21.20
CA CYS A 271 2.60 -2.70 -20.47
C CYS A 271 3.51 -3.60 -19.63
N TYR A 272 2.98 -4.68 -19.07
CA TYR A 272 3.63 -5.50 -18.06
C TYR A 272 3.34 -6.98 -18.26
N THR A 273 4.31 -7.79 -17.84
CA THR A 273 4.14 -9.23 -17.60
C THR A 273 4.17 -9.43 -16.09
N GLU A 274 3.08 -9.89 -15.51
CA GLU A 274 3.03 -10.27 -14.12
C GLU A 274 3.52 -11.71 -13.96
N ILE A 275 4.51 -11.92 -13.10
CA ILE A 275 5.14 -13.22 -12.89
C ILE A 275 5.04 -13.63 -11.41
N ASN A 276 4.92 -14.94 -11.22
CA ASN A 276 4.88 -15.59 -9.92
C ASN A 276 6.30 -15.87 -9.42
N VAL A 277 6.64 -15.31 -8.27
CA VAL A 277 7.94 -15.50 -7.62
C VAL A 277 7.83 -16.23 -6.27
N THR A 278 6.67 -16.79 -5.95
CA THR A 278 6.40 -17.45 -4.66
C THR A 278 7.42 -18.53 -4.33
N ALA A 279 7.91 -19.25 -5.35
CA ALA A 279 8.89 -20.33 -5.18
C ALA A 279 10.23 -19.86 -4.60
N ASN A 280 10.56 -18.57 -4.68
CA ASN A 280 11.77 -18.00 -4.08
C ASN A 280 11.69 -17.97 -2.55
N TYR A 281 10.48 -18.05 -1.97
CA TYR A 281 10.23 -17.81 -0.55
C TYR A 281 9.57 -18.98 0.17
N ALA A 282 8.63 -19.65 -0.50
CA ALA A 282 7.79 -20.69 0.08
C ALA A 282 7.79 -21.94 -0.78
N PRO A 283 7.54 -23.10 -0.20
CA PRO A 283 7.23 -24.31 -0.96
C PRO A 283 5.93 -24.11 -1.74
N VAL A 284 5.96 -24.45 -3.00
CA VAL A 284 4.83 -24.27 -3.91
C VAL A 284 4.37 -25.58 -4.53
N VAL A 285 3.15 -25.60 -4.99
CA VAL A 285 2.55 -26.69 -5.76
C VAL A 285 1.61 -26.12 -6.81
N THR A 286 1.56 -26.75 -7.97
CA THR A 286 0.62 -26.39 -9.04
C THR A 286 -0.68 -27.14 -8.85
N THR A 287 -1.81 -26.43 -8.86
CA THR A 287 -3.17 -26.98 -8.87
C THR A 287 -3.82 -26.66 -10.21
N ASN A 288 -4.36 -27.70 -10.87
CA ASN A 288 -5.12 -27.55 -12.10
C ASN A 288 -6.57 -27.21 -11.78
N VAL A 289 -7.17 -26.35 -12.57
CA VAL A 289 -8.54 -25.91 -12.39
C VAL A 289 -9.32 -26.11 -13.67
N LYS A 290 -10.50 -26.71 -13.56
CA LYS A 290 -11.44 -26.90 -14.65
C LYS A 290 -12.75 -26.19 -14.37
N ILE A 291 -13.18 -25.37 -15.31
CA ILE A 291 -14.45 -24.65 -15.23
C ILE A 291 -15.45 -25.35 -16.13
N VAL A 292 -16.61 -25.65 -15.56
CA VAL A 292 -17.74 -26.28 -16.27
C VAL A 292 -19.05 -25.57 -15.99
N ASP A 293 -20.02 -25.72 -16.88
CA ASP A 293 -21.40 -25.34 -16.63
C ASP A 293 -22.09 -26.43 -15.75
N LYS A 294 -23.37 -26.21 -15.43
CA LYS A 294 -24.17 -27.14 -14.64
C LYS A 294 -24.42 -28.50 -15.32
N ASP A 295 -24.22 -28.58 -16.62
CA ASP A 295 -24.39 -29.81 -17.41
C ASP A 295 -23.02 -30.53 -17.59
N GLY A 296 -21.93 -29.97 -17.03
CA GLY A 296 -20.58 -30.54 -17.09
C GLY A 296 -19.80 -30.17 -18.35
N ASN A 297 -20.32 -29.29 -19.19
CA ASN A 297 -19.58 -28.82 -20.38
C ASN A 297 -18.50 -27.82 -19.99
N PRO A 298 -17.31 -27.86 -20.61
CA PRO A 298 -16.26 -26.91 -20.33
C PRO A 298 -16.65 -25.48 -20.72
N VAL A 299 -16.25 -24.50 -19.92
CA VAL A 299 -16.54 -23.08 -20.12
C VAL A 299 -15.25 -22.27 -20.07
N LYS A 300 -15.02 -21.46 -21.09
CA LYS A 300 -14.02 -20.40 -21.04
C LYS A 300 -14.54 -19.26 -20.18
N ALA A 301 -13.89 -18.97 -19.06
CA ALA A 301 -14.34 -18.04 -18.05
C ALA A 301 -13.18 -17.27 -17.44
N THR A 302 -13.46 -16.13 -16.86
CA THR A 302 -12.54 -15.42 -15.97
C THR A 302 -12.44 -16.19 -14.65
N VAL A 303 -11.21 -16.50 -14.22
CA VAL A 303 -10.90 -17.29 -13.03
C VAL A 303 -10.05 -16.48 -12.07
N GLU A 304 -10.61 -16.18 -10.91
CA GLU A 304 -9.95 -15.44 -9.85
C GLU A 304 -9.50 -16.41 -8.76
N PHE A 305 -8.22 -16.34 -8.40
CA PHE A 305 -7.62 -17.07 -7.30
C PHE A 305 -7.58 -16.16 -6.08
N LYS A 306 -8.39 -16.47 -5.07
CA LYS A 306 -8.66 -15.57 -3.96
C LYS A 306 -8.07 -16.08 -2.65
N ILE A 307 -7.53 -15.12 -1.88
CA ILE A 307 -7.01 -15.32 -0.52
C ILE A 307 -7.94 -14.59 0.45
N TYR A 308 -8.25 -15.20 1.59
CA TYR A 308 -8.93 -14.49 2.65
C TYR A 308 -7.99 -13.52 3.35
N ASN A 309 -8.42 -12.26 3.44
CA ASN A 309 -7.71 -11.24 4.18
C ASN A 309 -8.66 -10.05 4.41
N TYR A 310 -8.65 -9.42 5.56
CA TYR A 310 -9.56 -8.31 5.90
C TYR A 310 -11.05 -8.63 5.66
N ALA A 311 -11.47 -9.80 6.10
CA ALA A 311 -12.82 -10.31 5.87
C ALA A 311 -13.27 -10.21 4.39
N GLU A 312 -12.35 -10.37 3.44
CA GLU A 312 -12.56 -10.31 2.01
C GLU A 312 -11.96 -11.54 1.33
N PHE A 313 -12.57 -12.00 0.25
CA PHE A 313 -11.93 -12.87 -0.73
C PHE A 313 -11.21 -12.01 -1.77
N TYR A 314 -9.99 -11.60 -1.44
CA TYR A 314 -9.16 -10.80 -2.31
C TYR A 314 -8.61 -11.60 -3.49
N SER A 315 -8.77 -11.10 -4.72
CA SER A 315 -8.22 -11.72 -5.93
C SER A 315 -6.72 -11.53 -6.01
N ALA A 316 -5.96 -12.54 -5.60
CA ALA A 316 -4.49 -12.51 -5.64
C ALA A 316 -3.93 -12.72 -7.05
N ALA A 317 -4.66 -13.47 -7.89
CA ALA A 317 -4.37 -13.61 -9.33
C ALA A 317 -5.66 -13.77 -10.10
N THR A 318 -5.68 -13.27 -11.34
CA THR A 318 -6.80 -13.44 -12.27
C THR A 318 -6.26 -14.00 -13.58
N LYS A 319 -6.83 -15.11 -14.03
CA LYS A 319 -6.49 -15.79 -15.28
C LYS A 319 -7.75 -16.05 -16.11
N GLU A 320 -7.57 -16.33 -17.37
CA GLU A 320 -8.63 -16.86 -18.24
C GLU A 320 -8.44 -18.38 -18.39
N SER A 321 -9.52 -19.14 -18.31
CA SER A 321 -9.48 -20.54 -18.72
C SER A 321 -9.45 -20.65 -20.24
N ASN A 322 -8.88 -21.75 -20.77
CA ASN A 322 -8.86 -22.04 -22.20
C ASN A 322 -10.24 -22.50 -22.70
N GLU A 323 -10.36 -22.84 -23.99
CA GLU A 323 -11.61 -23.30 -24.59
C GLU A 323 -12.09 -24.66 -24.00
N ASN A 324 -11.21 -25.40 -23.35
CA ASN A 324 -11.55 -26.63 -22.60
C ASN A 324 -11.94 -26.38 -21.15
N GLY A 325 -12.04 -25.09 -20.73
CA GLY A 325 -12.32 -24.70 -19.37
C GLY A 325 -11.14 -24.84 -18.40
N GLU A 326 -9.91 -24.99 -18.90
CA GLU A 326 -8.75 -25.33 -18.09
C GLU A 326 -7.85 -24.13 -17.82
N THR A 327 -7.36 -24.04 -16.60
CA THR A 327 -6.29 -23.12 -16.16
C THR A 327 -5.53 -23.75 -14.99
N SER A 328 -4.50 -23.08 -14.46
CA SER A 328 -3.75 -23.56 -13.30
C SER A 328 -3.14 -22.40 -12.52
N ILE A 329 -2.75 -22.66 -11.29
CA ILE A 329 -2.00 -21.74 -10.43
C ILE A 329 -0.93 -22.50 -9.65
N THR A 330 0.26 -21.95 -9.56
CA THR A 330 1.30 -22.41 -8.63
C THR A 330 1.24 -21.52 -7.40
N CYS A 331 1.03 -22.10 -6.22
CA CYS A 331 0.86 -21.33 -4.97
C CYS A 331 1.39 -22.07 -3.75
N GLY A 332 1.46 -21.42 -2.61
CA GLY A 332 1.86 -21.98 -1.33
C GLY A 332 0.90 -23.07 -0.84
N HIS A 333 1.36 -23.90 0.10
CA HIS A 333 0.62 -25.05 0.65
C HIS A 333 -0.45 -24.65 1.68
N GLY A 334 -1.51 -23.97 1.26
CA GLY A 334 -2.63 -23.56 2.11
C GLY A 334 -3.96 -23.60 1.39
N ASP A 335 -4.99 -23.10 2.04
CA ASP A 335 -6.32 -22.97 1.43
C ASP A 335 -6.41 -21.73 0.54
N MET A 336 -6.99 -21.90 -0.64
CA MET A 336 -7.29 -20.85 -1.60
C MET A 336 -8.70 -21.03 -2.16
N ILE A 337 -9.34 -19.96 -2.56
CA ILE A 337 -10.65 -20.00 -3.19
C ILE A 337 -10.47 -19.75 -4.68
N VAL A 338 -11.00 -20.62 -5.52
CA VAL A 338 -11.18 -20.38 -6.95
C VAL A 338 -12.59 -19.85 -7.16
N TRP A 339 -12.68 -18.67 -7.77
CA TRP A 339 -13.93 -18.04 -8.15
C TRP A 339 -13.93 -17.87 -9.67
N ALA A 340 -14.91 -18.45 -10.35
CA ALA A 340 -15.03 -18.31 -11.80
C ALA A 340 -16.31 -17.57 -12.16
N SER A 341 -16.27 -16.75 -13.19
CA SER A 341 -17.42 -15.99 -13.68
C SER A 341 -17.48 -15.90 -15.19
N LYS A 342 -18.70 -15.92 -15.73
CA LYS A 342 -18.99 -15.77 -17.14
C LYS A 342 -20.43 -15.34 -17.35
N ASP A 343 -20.65 -14.26 -18.12
CA ASP A 343 -21.96 -13.76 -18.54
C ASP A 343 -22.96 -13.61 -17.37
N GLY A 344 -22.51 -13.02 -16.24
CA GLY A 344 -23.28 -12.81 -15.03
C GLY A 344 -23.46 -14.04 -14.13
N LYS A 345 -23.10 -15.25 -14.60
CA LYS A 345 -23.05 -16.46 -13.78
C LYS A 345 -21.71 -16.59 -13.08
N PHE A 346 -21.72 -17.27 -11.94
CA PHE A 346 -20.47 -17.55 -11.20
C PHE A 346 -20.50 -18.91 -10.51
N GLY A 347 -19.36 -19.31 -10.08
CA GLY A 347 -19.16 -20.48 -9.23
C GLY A 347 -17.88 -20.32 -8.42
N PHE A 348 -17.80 -20.98 -7.28
CA PHE A 348 -16.60 -20.97 -6.47
C PHE A 348 -16.43 -22.25 -5.67
N THR A 349 -15.19 -22.55 -5.36
CA THR A 349 -14.82 -23.65 -4.47
C THR A 349 -13.56 -23.34 -3.71
N LYS A 350 -13.43 -23.87 -2.51
CA LYS A 350 -12.18 -23.86 -1.76
C LYS A 350 -11.36 -25.10 -2.10
N PHE A 351 -10.07 -24.95 -2.28
CA PHE A 351 -9.13 -26.07 -2.39
C PHE A 351 -7.96 -25.89 -1.41
N THR A 352 -7.36 -27.00 -1.02
CA THR A 352 -6.13 -27.01 -0.21
C THR A 352 -4.96 -27.39 -1.11
N ALA A 353 -4.11 -26.41 -1.46
CA ALA A 353 -2.94 -26.65 -2.29
C ALA A 353 -1.99 -27.69 -1.67
N GLY A 354 -1.57 -28.67 -2.47
CA GLY A 354 -0.78 -29.81 -2.02
C GLY A 354 -1.58 -31.02 -1.55
N LYS A 355 -2.91 -30.88 -1.40
CA LYS A 355 -3.84 -31.99 -1.22
C LYS A 355 -4.73 -32.17 -2.45
N ASP A 356 -5.23 -31.08 -2.98
CA ASP A 356 -6.13 -31.04 -4.14
C ASP A 356 -5.31 -30.65 -5.37
N CYS A 357 -5.00 -31.62 -6.23
CA CYS A 357 -4.22 -31.39 -7.46
C CYS A 357 -5.07 -30.93 -8.63
N ASP A 358 -6.33 -31.39 -8.68
CA ASP A 358 -7.31 -31.09 -9.71
C ASP A 358 -8.61 -30.58 -9.07
N VAL A 359 -9.06 -29.42 -9.45
CA VAL A 359 -10.23 -28.74 -8.88
C VAL A 359 -11.22 -28.42 -9.97
N THR A 360 -12.49 -28.73 -9.77
CA THR A 360 -13.55 -28.35 -10.70
C THR A 360 -14.43 -27.26 -10.08
N VAL A 361 -14.67 -26.19 -10.83
CA VAL A 361 -15.62 -25.14 -10.48
C VAL A 361 -16.81 -25.19 -11.43
N VAL A 362 -18.00 -25.28 -10.87
CA VAL A 362 -19.25 -25.30 -11.62
C VAL A 362 -19.87 -23.91 -11.62
N LEU A 363 -20.15 -23.34 -12.79
CA LEU A 363 -20.88 -22.07 -12.94
C LEU A 363 -22.38 -22.33 -12.78
N ASP A 364 -22.82 -22.55 -11.56
CA ASP A 364 -24.20 -22.91 -11.21
C ASP A 364 -25.00 -21.82 -10.49
N LYS A 365 -24.36 -20.69 -10.17
CA LYS A 365 -24.98 -19.56 -9.51
C LYS A 365 -25.32 -18.48 -10.52
N GLU A 366 -26.56 -18.04 -10.48
CA GLU A 366 -27.15 -17.05 -11.38
C GLU A 366 -27.52 -15.79 -10.59
N PRO A 367 -27.76 -14.64 -11.24
CA PRO A 367 -28.29 -13.46 -10.57
C PRO A 367 -29.51 -13.78 -9.69
N GLY A 368 -29.56 -13.23 -8.48
CA GLY A 368 -30.56 -13.55 -7.47
C GLY A 368 -30.18 -14.74 -6.56
N TYR A 369 -28.96 -15.27 -6.67
CA TYR A 369 -28.49 -16.33 -5.79
C TYR A 369 -28.44 -15.87 -4.33
N THR A 370 -29.09 -16.63 -3.46
CA THR A 370 -29.11 -16.39 -2.01
C THR A 370 -28.71 -17.67 -1.27
N ALA A 371 -27.81 -17.52 -0.33
CA ALA A 371 -27.33 -18.66 0.48
C ALA A 371 -26.59 -18.16 1.73
N THR A 372 -26.47 -19.05 2.69
CA THR A 372 -25.59 -18.89 3.85
C THR A 372 -24.69 -20.12 3.95
N LEU A 373 -23.39 -19.89 4.01
CA LEU A 373 -22.38 -20.93 4.01
C LEU A 373 -21.35 -20.69 5.11
N GLU A 374 -20.73 -21.74 5.60
CA GLU A 374 -19.58 -21.67 6.51
C GLU A 374 -18.33 -22.21 5.84
N MET A 375 -17.19 -21.56 6.09
CA MET A 375 -15.92 -21.98 5.52
C MET A 375 -14.80 -21.84 6.55
N ASN A 376 -14.04 -22.91 6.75
CA ASN A 376 -12.79 -22.85 7.51
C ASN A 376 -11.63 -22.70 6.52
N ILE A 377 -10.72 -21.76 6.78
CA ILE A 377 -9.58 -21.48 5.92
C ILE A 377 -8.30 -21.69 6.72
N THR A 378 -7.36 -22.41 6.15
CA THR A 378 -6.08 -22.77 6.78
C THR A 378 -4.93 -22.20 5.95
N PRO A 379 -4.07 -21.34 6.51
CA PRO A 379 -2.90 -20.82 5.82
C PRO A 379 -1.77 -21.86 5.75
N PRO A 380 -0.74 -21.64 4.93
CA PRO A 380 0.47 -22.44 4.96
C PRO A 380 1.14 -22.44 6.34
N LYS A 381 1.84 -23.53 6.65
CA LYS A 381 2.67 -23.62 7.87
C LYS A 381 3.96 -22.85 7.69
N GLU A 382 4.43 -22.25 8.77
CA GLU A 382 5.72 -21.56 8.82
C GLU A 382 6.88 -22.54 8.68
N ARG A 383 7.96 -22.06 8.03
CA ARG A 383 9.24 -22.76 7.94
C ARG A 383 10.36 -21.78 8.26
N ASN A 384 11.29 -22.20 9.04
CA ASN A 384 12.46 -21.40 9.34
C ASN A 384 13.54 -21.66 8.28
N THR A 385 13.83 -20.64 7.45
CA THR A 385 14.86 -20.66 6.39
C THR A 385 15.75 -19.42 6.47
N ILE A 386 16.28 -19.14 7.64
CA ILE A 386 17.12 -17.96 7.90
C ILE A 386 18.56 -18.26 7.54
N PRO A 387 19.23 -17.46 6.69
CA PRO A 387 20.67 -17.56 6.44
C PRO A 387 21.48 -17.43 7.72
N ALA A 388 22.63 -18.11 7.78
CA ALA A 388 23.51 -18.01 8.91
C ALA A 388 24.22 -16.65 8.93
N VAL A 389 24.23 -15.99 10.07
CA VAL A 389 24.91 -14.71 10.33
C VAL A 389 25.91 -14.92 11.47
N THR A 390 27.14 -14.45 11.28
CA THR A 390 28.15 -14.48 12.36
C THR A 390 27.89 -13.35 13.36
N ALA A 391 28.36 -13.53 14.60
CA ALA A 391 28.26 -12.47 15.62
C ALA A 391 28.97 -11.17 15.19
N GLU A 392 30.07 -11.27 14.42
CA GLU A 392 30.78 -10.13 13.87
C GLU A 392 29.93 -9.37 12.84
N GLN A 393 29.31 -10.07 11.89
CA GLN A 393 28.41 -9.47 10.91
C GLN A 393 27.21 -8.79 11.59
N ALA A 394 26.58 -9.46 12.56
CA ALA A 394 25.46 -8.88 13.30
C ALA A 394 25.87 -7.63 14.09
N GLY A 395 27.05 -7.67 14.76
CA GLY A 395 27.60 -6.54 15.50
C GLY A 395 27.93 -5.35 14.61
N GLU A 396 28.51 -5.58 13.44
CA GLU A 396 28.81 -4.50 12.47
C GLU A 396 27.53 -3.91 11.89
N ASN A 397 26.53 -4.73 11.57
CA ASN A 397 25.23 -4.25 11.09
C ASN A 397 24.56 -3.37 12.14
N ALA A 398 24.52 -3.80 13.40
CA ALA A 398 23.95 -3.00 14.50
C ALA A 398 24.68 -1.66 14.69
N ARG A 399 26.02 -1.66 14.57
CA ARG A 399 26.82 -0.43 14.61
C ARG A 399 26.45 0.52 13.45
N ARG A 400 26.28 -0.01 12.26
CA ARG A 400 25.88 0.76 11.07
C ARG A 400 24.49 1.36 11.26
N TYR A 401 23.53 0.58 11.71
CA TYR A 401 22.18 1.05 12.03
C TYR A 401 22.19 2.27 12.95
N ALA A 402 22.91 2.20 14.06
CA ALA A 402 23.00 3.33 15.00
C ALA A 402 23.61 4.59 14.36
N CYS A 403 24.60 4.43 13.48
CA CYS A 403 25.19 5.54 12.72
C CYS A 403 24.18 6.14 11.73
N GLU A 404 23.49 5.30 10.98
CA GLU A 404 22.50 5.67 9.95
C GLU A 404 21.28 6.36 10.58
N ASP A 405 20.79 5.85 11.70
CA ASP A 405 19.77 6.50 12.51
C ASP A 405 20.20 7.91 12.95
N SER A 406 21.45 8.06 13.37
CA SER A 406 21.99 9.38 13.74
C SER A 406 22.02 10.34 12.55
N ILE A 407 22.37 9.87 11.35
CA ILE A 407 22.36 10.68 10.12
C ILE A 407 20.93 11.13 9.80
N ARG A 408 19.97 10.19 9.79
CA ARG A 408 18.57 10.49 9.51
C ARG A 408 17.97 11.44 10.55
N ASN A 409 18.24 11.19 11.84
CA ASN A 409 17.75 12.03 12.93
C ASN A 409 18.33 13.46 12.88
N ALA A 410 19.61 13.60 12.48
CA ALA A 410 20.21 14.91 12.25
C ALA A 410 19.50 15.68 11.12
N TYR A 411 19.08 15.00 10.05
CA TYR A 411 18.26 15.60 9.01
C TYR A 411 16.88 15.98 9.52
N VAL A 412 16.19 15.08 10.22
CA VAL A 412 14.86 15.37 10.79
C VAL A 412 14.90 16.52 11.80
N ALA A 413 15.99 16.67 12.55
CA ALA A 413 16.19 17.80 13.47
C ALA A 413 16.27 19.17 12.77
N THR A 414 16.41 19.20 11.44
CA THR A 414 16.30 20.46 10.65
C THR A 414 14.86 20.88 10.36
N PHE A 415 13.87 20.05 10.66
CA PHE A 415 12.46 20.39 10.46
C PHE A 415 12.00 21.45 11.45
N PRO A 416 10.90 22.18 11.17
CA PRO A 416 10.45 23.26 12.01
C PRO A 416 10.13 22.80 13.44
N THR A 417 10.53 23.64 14.40
CA THR A 417 10.23 23.49 15.82
C THR A 417 8.93 24.19 16.18
N ASP A 418 8.38 23.86 17.35
CA ASP A 418 7.20 24.55 17.92
C ASP A 418 7.47 26.06 18.12
N ALA A 419 8.71 26.44 18.40
CA ALA A 419 9.09 27.85 18.52
C ALA A 419 8.93 28.57 17.16
N TYR A 420 9.39 27.95 16.05
CA TYR A 420 9.20 28.51 14.72
C TYR A 420 7.73 28.52 14.30
N ALA A 421 6.94 27.51 14.68
CA ALA A 421 5.50 27.53 14.48
C ALA A 421 4.83 28.73 15.18
N THR A 422 5.24 29.02 16.41
CA THR A 422 4.74 30.18 17.18
C THR A 422 5.10 31.51 16.53
N GLU A 423 6.33 31.64 16.05
CA GLU A 423 6.76 32.85 15.33
C GLU A 423 5.97 33.08 14.04
N LEU A 424 5.81 32.03 13.23
CA LEU A 424 5.06 32.11 11.96
C LEU A 424 3.58 32.36 12.20
N ALA A 425 2.98 31.73 13.19
CA ALA A 425 1.58 31.96 13.57
C ALA A 425 1.33 33.43 13.94
N ALA A 426 2.23 34.02 14.74
CA ALA A 426 2.17 35.45 15.12
C ALA A 426 2.38 36.37 13.91
N GLU A 427 3.35 36.06 13.03
CA GLU A 427 3.62 36.80 11.77
C GLU A 427 2.38 36.87 10.89
N LEU A 428 1.69 35.72 10.74
CA LEU A 428 0.60 35.56 9.77
C LEU A 428 -0.80 35.79 10.36
N GLY A 429 -0.92 35.98 11.69
CA GLY A 429 -2.20 36.12 12.38
C GLY A 429 -3.02 34.81 12.41
N LEU A 430 -2.35 33.67 12.47
CA LEU A 430 -2.94 32.31 12.47
C LEU A 430 -2.89 31.68 13.86
N ASP A 431 -3.70 30.65 14.06
CA ASP A 431 -3.66 29.84 15.27
C ASP A 431 -2.36 29.02 15.37
N ASN A 432 -1.69 29.12 16.52
CA ASN A 432 -0.40 28.46 16.74
C ASN A 432 -0.49 26.93 16.70
N ALA A 433 -1.53 26.34 17.31
CA ALA A 433 -1.69 24.88 17.33
C ALA A 433 -1.91 24.31 15.91
N THR A 434 -2.65 25.04 15.09
CA THR A 434 -2.90 24.70 13.69
C THR A 434 -1.62 24.76 12.86
N VAL A 435 -0.77 25.81 13.04
CA VAL A 435 0.52 25.91 12.36
C VAL A 435 1.50 24.82 12.80
N ALA A 436 1.55 24.52 14.10
CA ALA A 436 2.38 23.43 14.63
C ALA A 436 1.94 22.06 14.04
N THR A 437 0.65 21.82 13.96
CA THR A 437 0.09 20.61 13.32
C THR A 437 0.47 20.53 11.84
N LEU A 438 0.35 21.65 11.12
CA LEU A 438 0.76 21.71 9.70
C LEU A 438 2.22 21.33 9.50
N PHE A 439 3.13 21.82 10.35
CA PHE A 439 4.54 21.50 10.27
C PHE A 439 4.82 20.04 10.58
N LYS A 440 4.21 19.51 11.64
CA LYS A 440 4.32 18.10 11.99
C LYS A 440 3.90 17.18 10.84
N GLN A 441 2.84 17.55 10.14
CA GLN A 441 2.26 16.76 9.05
C GLN A 441 2.98 16.95 7.71
N SER A 442 3.48 18.15 7.40
CA SER A 442 4.21 18.44 6.15
C SER A 442 5.68 18.01 6.18
N ARG A 443 6.25 17.83 7.38
CA ARG A 443 7.65 17.38 7.57
C ARG A 443 8.63 18.17 6.70
N GLY A 444 9.49 17.50 5.93
CA GLY A 444 10.49 18.12 5.05
C GLY A 444 9.92 19.01 3.92
N ASN A 445 8.59 18.96 3.69
CA ASN A 445 7.93 19.87 2.72
C ASN A 445 7.44 21.19 3.36
N TYR A 446 7.75 21.46 4.62
CA TYR A 446 7.28 22.63 5.35
C TYR A 446 7.58 23.97 4.65
N ALA A 447 8.70 24.07 3.95
CA ALA A 447 9.06 25.30 3.23
C ALA A 447 8.00 25.67 2.19
N THR A 448 7.46 24.71 1.46
CA THR A 448 6.33 24.91 0.53
C THR A 448 5.11 25.48 1.25
N MET A 449 4.79 24.98 2.45
CA MET A 449 3.66 25.48 3.25
C MET A 449 3.89 26.93 3.69
N VAL A 450 5.10 27.23 4.14
CA VAL A 450 5.49 28.60 4.57
C VAL A 450 5.41 29.58 3.38
N ASP A 451 6.01 29.22 2.24
CA ASP A 451 6.02 30.07 1.04
C ASP A 451 4.60 30.32 0.53
N PHE A 452 3.76 29.28 0.51
CA PHE A 452 2.36 29.40 0.14
C PHE A 452 1.59 30.33 1.08
N LEU A 453 1.69 30.10 2.38
CA LEU A 453 1.02 30.94 3.37
C LEU A 453 1.50 32.40 3.31
N ARG A 454 2.80 32.66 3.17
CA ARG A 454 3.34 34.02 3.03
C ARG A 454 2.86 34.72 1.75
N ALA A 455 2.77 33.99 0.65
CA ALA A 455 2.32 34.52 -0.65
C ALA A 455 0.82 34.91 -0.65
N CYS A 456 -0.02 34.26 0.17
CA CYS A 456 -1.43 34.57 0.23
C CYS A 456 -1.69 35.98 0.82
N PRO A 457 -2.71 36.73 0.36
CA PRO A 457 -3.16 37.99 0.99
C PRO A 457 -3.50 37.82 2.48
N ALA A 458 -3.38 38.87 3.27
CA ALA A 458 -3.60 38.84 4.70
C ALA A 458 -5.03 38.37 5.08
N ASP A 459 -6.02 38.79 4.32
CA ASP A 459 -7.43 38.42 4.49
C ASP A 459 -7.79 37.05 3.95
N ALA A 460 -6.85 36.36 3.29
CA ALA A 460 -7.03 35.04 2.72
C ALA A 460 -6.28 33.93 3.49
N LYS A 461 -5.57 34.25 4.56
CA LYS A 461 -4.77 33.27 5.32
C LYS A 461 -5.59 32.09 5.85
N GLU A 462 -6.79 32.36 6.37
CA GLU A 462 -7.69 31.31 6.84
C GLU A 462 -8.16 30.41 5.69
N LYS A 463 -8.46 31.00 4.52
CA LYS A 463 -8.82 30.23 3.31
C LYS A 463 -7.67 29.33 2.86
N ALA A 464 -6.43 29.85 2.93
CA ALA A 464 -5.23 29.09 2.61
C ALA A 464 -5.02 27.93 3.59
N MET A 465 -5.18 28.15 4.89
CA MET A 465 -5.11 27.07 5.88
C MET A 465 -6.19 26.01 5.65
N ARG A 466 -7.42 26.40 5.34
CA ARG A 466 -8.47 25.44 5.03
C ARG A 466 -8.16 24.61 3.78
N LEU A 467 -7.58 25.18 2.73
CA LEU A 467 -7.11 24.41 1.58
C LEU A 467 -6.05 23.38 2.01
N LEU A 468 -5.07 23.79 2.82
CA LEU A 468 -4.03 22.87 3.31
C LEU A 468 -4.58 21.71 4.14
N PHE A 469 -5.68 21.91 4.86
CA PHE A 469 -6.33 20.84 5.63
C PHE A 469 -7.43 20.08 4.85
N CYS A 470 -7.82 20.53 3.66
CA CYS A 470 -8.65 19.76 2.74
C CYS A 470 -7.89 18.62 2.05
N ILE A 471 -6.59 18.80 1.82
CA ILE A 471 -5.76 17.74 1.24
C ILE A 471 -5.24 16.79 2.32
N SER A 472 -4.85 15.59 1.91
CA SER A 472 -4.36 14.57 2.86
C SER A 472 -3.05 14.97 3.53
N GLU A 473 -2.72 14.32 4.64
CA GLU A 473 -1.42 14.51 5.29
C GLU A 473 -0.27 14.18 4.33
N LYS A 474 -0.42 13.13 3.53
CA LYS A 474 0.58 12.73 2.54
C LYS A 474 0.74 13.78 1.43
N ASP A 475 -0.35 14.43 1.01
CA ASP A 475 -0.27 15.53 0.07
C ASP A 475 0.52 16.71 0.62
N ARG A 476 0.33 17.04 1.89
CA ARG A 476 1.14 18.09 2.55
C ARG A 476 2.63 17.78 2.53
N ARG A 477 3.02 16.50 2.49
CA ARG A 477 4.42 16.06 2.44
C ARG A 477 5.07 16.22 1.06
N ASP A 478 4.29 16.30 -0.03
CA ASP A 478 4.85 16.28 -1.39
C ASP A 478 4.23 17.27 -2.38
N VAL A 479 3.14 17.96 -2.04
CA VAL A 479 2.53 18.97 -2.91
C VAL A 479 3.50 20.10 -3.20
N SER A 480 3.46 20.60 -4.44
CA SER A 480 4.28 21.74 -4.88
C SER A 480 3.54 23.06 -4.71
N LEU A 481 4.30 24.16 -4.71
CA LEU A 481 3.77 25.50 -4.50
C LEU A 481 2.83 25.95 -5.64
N ASP A 482 3.13 25.58 -6.88
CA ASP A 482 2.31 25.88 -8.05
C ASP A 482 0.93 25.22 -7.98
N VAL A 483 0.85 23.99 -7.46
CA VAL A 483 -0.42 23.30 -7.19
C VAL A 483 -1.26 24.10 -6.18
N LEU A 484 -0.66 24.45 -5.04
CA LEU A 484 -1.39 25.22 -4.01
C LEU A 484 -1.88 26.57 -4.54
N ASN A 485 -1.03 27.28 -5.30
CA ASN A 485 -1.36 28.57 -5.91
C ASN A 485 -2.48 28.45 -6.96
N ASP A 486 -2.51 27.37 -7.73
CA ASP A 486 -3.56 27.13 -8.71
C ASP A 486 -4.92 26.87 -8.03
N HIS A 487 -4.91 26.11 -6.93
CA HIS A 487 -6.15 25.65 -6.31
C HIS A 487 -6.77 26.64 -5.32
N ILE A 488 -5.99 27.52 -4.69
CA ILE A 488 -6.51 28.54 -3.78
C ILE A 488 -7.45 29.52 -4.48
N VAL A 489 -7.30 29.73 -5.79
CA VAL A 489 -8.08 30.66 -6.60
C VAL A 489 -9.59 30.42 -6.45
N ALA A 490 -10.02 29.17 -6.36
CA ALA A 490 -11.45 28.82 -6.16
C ALA A 490 -12.01 29.37 -4.85
N ALA A 491 -11.20 29.32 -3.76
CA ALA A 491 -11.60 29.89 -2.48
C ALA A 491 -11.55 31.42 -2.47
N LEU A 492 -10.60 32.02 -3.21
CA LEU A 492 -10.47 33.47 -3.30
C LEU A 492 -11.60 34.13 -4.12
N GLU A 493 -12.11 33.44 -5.14
CA GLU A 493 -13.18 33.90 -6.01
C GLU A 493 -14.58 33.71 -5.41
N SER A 494 -14.70 33.14 -4.19
CA SER A 494 -15.97 32.83 -3.55
C SER A 494 -16.01 33.32 -2.10
N ASP A 495 -17.18 33.79 -1.68
CA ASP A 495 -17.49 34.10 -0.29
C ASP A 495 -18.01 32.84 0.46
N ASN A 496 -18.21 31.73 -0.24
CA ASN A 496 -18.65 30.49 0.39
C ASN A 496 -17.50 29.88 1.21
N ASN A 497 -17.72 29.79 2.51
CA ASN A 497 -16.73 29.31 3.47
C ASN A 497 -17.21 28.04 4.21
N THR A 498 -18.10 27.27 3.59
CA THR A 498 -18.61 26.02 4.17
C THR A 498 -17.64 24.85 3.91
N ASP A 499 -17.61 23.86 4.81
CA ASP A 499 -16.83 22.63 4.62
C ASP A 499 -17.23 21.89 3.36
N TRP A 500 -18.53 21.91 3.07
CA TRP A 500 -19.07 21.33 1.84
C TRP A 500 -18.43 21.93 0.57
N PHE A 501 -18.33 23.27 0.49
CA PHE A 501 -17.69 23.95 -0.65
C PHE A 501 -16.21 23.59 -0.75
N TYR A 502 -15.49 23.55 0.37
CA TYR A 502 -14.10 23.16 0.38
C TYR A 502 -13.91 21.71 -0.07
N ASN A 503 -14.72 20.78 0.41
CA ASN A 503 -14.56 19.36 0.09
C ASN A 503 -14.87 19.03 -1.37
N PHE A 504 -15.90 19.68 -1.96
CA PHE A 504 -16.42 19.25 -3.26
C PHE A 504 -16.17 20.25 -4.41
N VAL A 505 -15.60 21.42 -4.13
CA VAL A 505 -15.25 22.40 -5.16
C VAL A 505 -13.78 22.85 -5.02
N VAL A 506 -13.32 23.24 -3.83
CA VAL A 506 -11.95 23.76 -3.62
C VAL A 506 -10.93 22.65 -3.59
N ASN A 507 -11.21 21.55 -2.92
CA ASN A 507 -10.28 20.42 -2.78
C ASN A 507 -9.78 19.95 -4.15
N PRO A 508 -8.45 19.98 -4.38
CA PRO A 508 -7.87 19.45 -5.62
C PRO A 508 -7.94 17.94 -5.74
N ARG A 509 -7.94 17.21 -4.60
CA ARG A 509 -7.94 15.76 -4.58
C ARG A 509 -9.30 15.19 -4.89
N VAL A 510 -9.34 14.25 -5.81
CA VAL A 510 -10.56 13.52 -6.21
C VAL A 510 -10.55 12.09 -5.65
N SER A 511 -9.44 11.39 -5.79
CA SER A 511 -9.26 9.99 -5.36
C SER A 511 -7.83 9.77 -4.83
N ASN A 512 -7.03 8.95 -5.49
CA ASN A 512 -5.66 8.59 -5.09
C ASN A 512 -4.57 9.14 -6.05
N GLU A 513 -4.92 10.13 -6.88
CA GLU A 513 -4.00 10.76 -7.81
C GLU A 513 -2.96 11.62 -7.10
N MET A 514 -1.85 11.90 -7.76
CA MET A 514 -1.02 13.05 -7.42
C MET A 514 -1.73 14.32 -7.83
N ILE A 515 -1.90 15.25 -6.89
CA ILE A 515 -2.55 16.51 -7.21
C ILE A 515 -1.65 17.36 -8.13
N THR A 516 -2.27 17.89 -9.19
CA THR A 516 -1.61 18.72 -10.22
C THR A 516 -2.32 20.06 -10.38
N PRO A 517 -1.66 21.10 -10.91
CA PRO A 517 -2.32 22.35 -11.21
C PRO A 517 -3.18 22.19 -12.47
N TYR A 518 -4.49 22.15 -12.30
CA TYR A 518 -5.44 21.96 -13.42
C TYR A 518 -6.49 23.09 -13.58
N ARG A 519 -6.69 23.91 -12.54
CA ARG A 519 -7.78 24.94 -12.59
C ARG A 519 -7.50 26.01 -13.61
N SER A 520 -6.34 26.61 -13.59
CA SER A 520 -5.91 27.62 -14.57
C SER A 520 -5.92 27.05 -15.98
N PHE A 521 -5.50 25.80 -16.14
CA PHE A 521 -5.55 25.10 -17.42
C PHE A 521 -6.99 25.00 -17.93
N PHE A 522 -7.94 24.46 -17.16
CA PHE A 522 -9.32 24.34 -17.60
C PHE A 522 -9.99 25.69 -17.86
N LYS A 523 -9.69 26.71 -17.03
CA LYS A 523 -10.14 28.08 -17.29
C LYS A 523 -9.64 28.63 -18.64
N SER A 524 -8.50 28.17 -19.14
CA SER A 524 -7.93 28.61 -20.41
C SER A 524 -8.49 27.87 -21.63
N VAL A 525 -8.95 26.62 -21.46
CA VAL A 525 -9.36 25.76 -22.59
C VAL A 525 -10.86 25.53 -22.69
N ILE A 526 -11.64 25.75 -21.62
CA ILE A 526 -13.11 25.67 -21.62
C ILE A 526 -13.66 27.09 -21.72
N LEU A 527 -14.46 27.34 -22.77
CA LEU A 527 -15.03 28.68 -23.00
C LEU A 527 -16.04 29.05 -21.90
N ALA A 528 -16.06 30.32 -21.51
CA ALA A 528 -16.97 30.82 -20.46
C ALA A 528 -18.46 30.51 -20.73
N ASP A 529 -18.88 30.60 -21.99
CA ASP A 529 -20.26 30.24 -22.39
C ASP A 529 -20.56 28.75 -22.18
N ASP A 530 -19.58 27.88 -22.39
CA ASP A 530 -19.75 26.43 -22.14
C ASP A 530 -19.75 26.14 -20.65
N VAL A 531 -18.91 26.83 -19.85
CA VAL A 531 -18.98 26.76 -18.40
C VAL A 531 -20.36 27.10 -17.87
N MET A 532 -20.99 28.17 -18.40
CA MET A 532 -22.39 28.53 -18.00
C MET A 532 -23.38 27.44 -18.34
N LYS A 533 -23.28 26.82 -19.53
CA LYS A 533 -24.14 25.69 -19.94
C LYS A 533 -23.95 24.47 -19.03
N TYR A 534 -22.72 24.09 -18.77
CA TYR A 534 -22.42 22.93 -17.91
C TYR A 534 -22.84 23.14 -16.46
N LYS A 535 -22.73 24.37 -15.94
CA LYS A 535 -23.29 24.71 -14.62
C LYS A 535 -24.79 24.64 -14.56
N ALA A 536 -25.50 25.08 -15.63
CA ALA A 536 -26.93 25.00 -15.71
C ALA A 536 -27.47 23.58 -15.91
N ASN A 537 -26.70 22.74 -16.60
CA ASN A 537 -27.00 21.33 -16.83
C ASN A 537 -25.70 20.49 -16.85
N PRO A 538 -25.27 19.93 -15.72
CA PRO A 538 -24.05 19.12 -15.64
C PRO A 538 -24.04 17.88 -16.54
N GLU A 539 -25.20 17.35 -16.94
CA GLU A 539 -25.29 16.23 -17.89
C GLU A 539 -24.62 16.52 -19.24
N LEU A 540 -24.62 17.80 -19.66
CA LEU A 540 -23.89 18.20 -20.87
C LEU A 540 -22.38 18.02 -20.75
N TRP A 541 -21.84 18.07 -19.52
CA TRP A 541 -20.43 17.76 -19.28
C TRP A 541 -20.17 16.25 -19.29
N VAL A 542 -21.10 15.45 -18.79
CA VAL A 542 -21.07 13.98 -18.95
C VAL A 542 -21.06 13.60 -20.44
N GLU A 543 -21.97 14.18 -21.21
CA GLU A 543 -22.07 13.97 -22.65
C GLU A 543 -20.75 14.36 -23.36
N TRP A 544 -20.18 15.51 -23.00
CA TRP A 544 -18.92 15.94 -23.56
C TRP A 544 -17.81 14.92 -23.28
N CYS A 545 -17.67 14.44 -22.04
CA CYS A 545 -16.67 13.43 -21.67
C CYS A 545 -16.88 12.13 -22.45
N ARG A 546 -18.10 11.63 -22.51
CA ARG A 546 -18.49 10.43 -23.27
C ARG A 546 -18.07 10.53 -24.74
N ASN A 547 -18.27 11.67 -25.36
CA ASN A 547 -18.01 11.88 -26.78
C ASN A 547 -16.55 12.19 -27.11
N ASN A 548 -15.75 12.64 -26.15
CA ASN A 548 -14.41 13.16 -26.41
C ASN A 548 -13.30 12.38 -25.72
N ILE A 549 -13.59 11.50 -24.75
CA ILE A 549 -12.59 10.70 -24.05
C ILE A 549 -12.78 9.24 -24.40
N LYS A 550 -11.80 8.65 -25.06
CA LYS A 550 -11.77 7.22 -25.39
C LYS A 550 -11.23 6.44 -24.20
N VAL A 551 -11.98 5.43 -23.75
CA VAL A 551 -11.52 4.53 -22.68
C VAL A 551 -10.61 3.42 -23.23
N ALA A 552 -9.49 3.17 -22.55
CA ALA A 552 -8.48 2.20 -22.94
C ALA A 552 -7.80 1.57 -21.70
N ASP A 553 -8.58 0.89 -20.84
CA ASP A 553 -8.13 0.32 -19.55
C ASP A 553 -6.94 -0.64 -19.69
N THR A 554 -6.87 -1.43 -20.76
CA THR A 554 -5.80 -2.40 -20.99
C THR A 554 -4.40 -1.76 -21.10
N TRP A 555 -4.32 -0.46 -21.39
CA TRP A 555 -3.09 0.30 -21.53
C TRP A 555 -2.69 1.07 -20.27
N ASN A 556 -3.39 0.81 -19.18
CA ASN A 556 -3.04 1.29 -17.83
C ASN A 556 -3.31 0.20 -16.79
N PRO A 557 -2.63 -0.96 -16.86
CA PRO A 557 -2.94 -2.12 -16.03
C PRO A 557 -2.61 -1.94 -14.54
N LEU A 558 -1.80 -0.93 -14.18
CA LEU A 558 -1.50 -0.58 -12.79
C LEU A 558 -2.45 0.46 -12.20
N SER A 559 -3.50 0.84 -12.93
CA SER A 559 -4.46 1.87 -12.51
C SER A 559 -3.78 3.17 -12.08
N LEU A 560 -2.74 3.59 -12.84
CA LEU A 560 -2.07 4.87 -12.61
C LEU A 560 -3.03 6.01 -12.89
N CYS A 561 -2.95 7.06 -12.07
CA CYS A 561 -3.78 8.23 -12.30
C CYS A 561 -3.14 9.17 -13.31
N MET A 562 -3.71 9.29 -14.51
CA MET A 562 -3.34 10.32 -15.47
C MET A 562 -3.81 11.69 -14.97
N SER A 563 -2.97 12.70 -15.10
CA SER A 563 -3.37 14.06 -14.71
C SER A 563 -4.59 14.53 -15.49
N PRO A 564 -5.46 15.37 -14.92
CA PRO A 564 -6.60 15.94 -15.63
C PRO A 564 -6.22 16.68 -16.91
N LYS A 565 -5.05 17.33 -16.94
CA LYS A 565 -4.49 17.94 -18.13
C LYS A 565 -4.08 16.88 -19.17
N GLY A 566 -3.41 15.82 -18.76
CA GLY A 566 -3.00 14.71 -19.63
C GLY A 566 -4.20 14.06 -20.33
N VAL A 567 -5.29 13.81 -19.59
CA VAL A 567 -6.55 13.28 -20.17
C VAL A 567 -7.12 14.23 -21.21
N TRP A 568 -7.15 15.52 -20.92
CA TRP A 568 -7.64 16.54 -21.87
C TRP A 568 -6.80 16.57 -23.16
N GLU A 569 -5.48 16.54 -23.05
CA GLU A 569 -4.58 16.65 -24.21
C GLU A 569 -4.55 15.35 -25.02
N MET A 570 -4.47 14.19 -24.37
CA MET A 570 -4.38 12.88 -25.05
C MET A 570 -5.72 12.37 -25.58
N ARG A 571 -6.83 12.70 -24.96
CA ARG A 571 -8.19 12.20 -25.31
C ARG A 571 -8.35 10.67 -25.21
N VAL A 572 -7.39 9.99 -24.62
CA VAL A 572 -7.43 8.55 -24.32
C VAL A 572 -7.01 8.36 -22.88
N ALA A 573 -7.81 7.66 -22.08
CA ALA A 573 -7.53 7.41 -20.68
C ALA A 573 -8.13 6.06 -20.26
N ASP A 574 -7.75 5.53 -19.12
CA ASP A 574 -8.47 4.47 -18.44
C ASP A 574 -9.73 5.04 -17.73
N THR A 575 -10.61 4.15 -17.31
CA THR A 575 -11.86 4.51 -16.62
C THR A 575 -11.62 5.36 -15.39
N HIS A 576 -10.65 4.99 -14.53
CA HIS A 576 -10.37 5.73 -13.30
C HIS A 576 -9.82 7.14 -13.57
N SER A 577 -8.89 7.27 -14.51
CA SER A 577 -8.36 8.58 -14.92
C SER A 577 -9.42 9.47 -15.57
N ARG A 578 -10.34 8.90 -16.36
CA ARG A 578 -11.50 9.64 -16.90
C ARG A 578 -12.39 10.18 -15.79
N ASP A 579 -12.64 9.39 -14.76
CA ASP A 579 -13.49 9.77 -13.64
C ASP A 579 -12.86 10.88 -12.80
N ILE A 580 -11.56 10.80 -12.52
CA ILE A 580 -10.78 11.88 -11.88
C ILE A 580 -10.83 13.15 -12.75
N PHE A 581 -10.62 13.03 -14.04
CA PHE A 581 -10.70 14.14 -15.00
C PHE A 581 -12.07 14.81 -14.98
N PHE A 582 -13.14 14.04 -15.04
CA PHE A 582 -14.52 14.55 -14.98
C PHE A 582 -14.74 15.43 -13.75
N VAL A 583 -14.39 14.90 -12.57
CA VAL A 583 -14.57 15.59 -11.29
C VAL A 583 -13.66 16.83 -11.21
N SER A 584 -12.41 16.72 -11.61
CA SER A 584 -11.45 17.85 -11.56
C SER A 584 -11.90 19.01 -12.43
N ALA A 585 -12.31 18.74 -13.66
CA ALA A 585 -12.82 19.77 -14.56
C ALA A 585 -14.16 20.36 -14.09
N ALA A 586 -15.08 19.53 -13.57
CA ALA A 586 -16.32 19.97 -12.95
C ALA A 586 -16.03 20.95 -11.79
N ARG A 587 -15.14 20.60 -10.87
CA ARG A 587 -14.71 21.47 -9.76
C ARG A 587 -14.02 22.75 -10.26
N ALA A 588 -13.22 22.69 -11.32
CA ALA A 588 -12.61 23.86 -11.93
C ALA A 588 -13.64 24.82 -12.51
N MET A 589 -14.74 24.31 -13.05
CA MET A 589 -15.90 25.08 -13.50
C MET A 589 -16.81 25.53 -12.34
N GLY A 590 -16.57 25.10 -11.11
CA GLY A 590 -17.39 25.39 -9.92
C GLY A 590 -18.65 24.54 -9.82
N ILE A 591 -18.69 23.36 -10.45
CA ILE A 591 -19.71 22.33 -10.30
C ILE A 591 -19.21 21.37 -9.21
N PRO A 592 -19.97 21.20 -8.11
CA PRO A 592 -19.58 20.25 -7.09
C PRO A 592 -19.65 18.82 -7.61
N ALA A 593 -18.56 18.09 -7.47
CA ALA A 593 -18.42 16.73 -7.96
C ALA A 593 -17.49 15.91 -7.08
N ARG A 594 -17.64 14.59 -7.11
CA ARG A 594 -16.81 13.65 -6.36
C ARG A 594 -16.74 12.28 -7.02
N VAL A 595 -15.77 11.49 -6.65
CA VAL A 595 -15.85 10.04 -6.67
C VAL A 595 -16.27 9.63 -5.26
N ASP A 596 -17.36 8.89 -5.14
CA ASP A 596 -17.88 8.42 -3.86
C ASP A 596 -16.92 7.36 -3.28
N GLU A 597 -16.43 7.56 -2.07
CA GLU A 597 -15.40 6.73 -1.46
C GLU A 597 -15.86 5.28 -1.22
N VAL A 598 -17.15 5.08 -0.95
CA VAL A 598 -17.70 3.75 -0.63
C VAL A 598 -17.96 2.94 -1.88
N THR A 599 -18.62 3.57 -2.87
CA THR A 599 -19.12 2.88 -4.07
C THR A 599 -18.23 3.05 -5.29
N ASN A 600 -17.21 3.93 -5.22
CA ASN A 600 -16.36 4.38 -6.33
C ASN A 600 -17.15 5.00 -7.50
N LYS A 601 -18.38 5.40 -7.28
CA LYS A 601 -19.17 6.07 -8.31
C LYS A 601 -18.75 7.51 -8.48
N THR A 602 -18.63 7.93 -9.72
CA THR A 602 -18.48 9.35 -10.08
C THR A 602 -19.83 10.05 -9.93
N GLN A 603 -19.85 11.20 -9.25
CA GLN A 603 -21.08 11.92 -8.95
C GLN A 603 -20.90 13.44 -9.15
N TYR A 604 -21.96 14.11 -9.57
CA TYR A 604 -22.10 15.57 -9.49
C TYR A 604 -23.33 15.96 -8.69
N LEU A 605 -23.32 17.17 -8.13
CA LEU A 605 -24.46 17.68 -7.38
C LEU A 605 -25.42 18.44 -8.32
N CYS A 606 -26.69 18.08 -8.31
CA CYS A 606 -27.77 18.77 -9.00
C CYS A 606 -28.99 18.89 -8.08
N ASP A 607 -29.52 20.08 -7.93
CA ASP A 607 -30.71 20.36 -7.09
C ASP A 607 -30.61 19.82 -5.65
N GLY A 608 -29.41 19.87 -5.09
CA GLY A 608 -29.11 19.43 -3.71
C GLY A 608 -28.99 17.91 -3.54
N MET A 609 -28.98 17.13 -4.62
CA MET A 609 -28.80 15.69 -4.61
C MET A 609 -27.59 15.28 -5.44
N TRP A 610 -26.86 14.26 -4.94
CA TRP A 610 -25.81 13.60 -5.71
C TRP A 610 -26.43 12.73 -6.81
N VAL A 611 -25.97 12.92 -8.04
CA VAL A 611 -26.40 12.17 -9.23
C VAL A 611 -25.25 11.30 -9.68
N ASP A 612 -25.49 9.99 -9.81
CA ASP A 612 -24.51 9.04 -10.32
C ASP A 612 -24.29 9.27 -11.82
N VAL A 613 -23.04 9.53 -12.20
CA VAL A 613 -22.66 9.72 -13.61
C VAL A 613 -22.69 8.39 -14.33
N ASN A 614 -23.31 8.38 -15.50
CA ASN A 614 -23.31 7.23 -16.38
C ASN A 614 -22.79 7.62 -17.77
N PHE A 615 -21.56 7.24 -18.07
CA PHE A 615 -20.95 7.53 -19.37
C PHE A 615 -21.43 6.61 -20.51
N GLU A 616 -22.14 5.54 -20.20
CA GLU A 616 -22.64 4.58 -21.20
C GLU A 616 -24.11 4.85 -21.59
N ALA A 617 -24.87 5.52 -20.72
CA ALA A 617 -26.25 5.86 -20.96
C ALA A 617 -26.45 7.30 -21.49
N LEU A 618 -27.60 7.60 -22.06
CA LEU A 618 -27.95 8.94 -22.52
C LEU A 618 -28.19 9.92 -21.38
N GLU A 619 -28.58 9.42 -20.21
CA GLU A 619 -28.86 10.22 -19.00
C GLU A 619 -28.30 9.54 -17.77
N SER A 620 -27.78 10.34 -16.86
CA SER A 620 -27.29 9.90 -15.57
C SER A 620 -28.43 9.75 -14.58
N ASN A 621 -28.50 8.64 -13.88
CA ASN A 621 -29.56 8.35 -12.92
C ASN A 621 -29.00 7.55 -11.74
N ASN A 622 -29.53 7.85 -10.55
CA ASN A 622 -29.23 7.03 -9.38
C ASN A 622 -29.93 5.67 -9.51
N ALA A 623 -29.22 4.62 -9.15
CA ALA A 623 -29.80 3.30 -9.03
C ALA A 623 -30.88 3.31 -7.93
N PRO A 624 -32.01 2.59 -8.13
CA PRO A 624 -32.98 2.39 -7.07
C PRO A 624 -32.34 1.68 -5.88
N GLN A 625 -32.78 1.96 -4.66
CA GLN A 625 -32.15 1.48 -3.43
C GLN A 625 -33.15 0.69 -2.57
N GLY A 626 -32.59 -0.25 -1.81
CA GLY A 626 -33.22 -0.93 -0.68
C GLY A 626 -32.43 -0.70 0.60
N LYS A 627 -32.95 -1.16 1.71
CA LYS A 627 -32.33 -1.03 3.03
C LYS A 627 -31.81 -2.38 3.52
N VAL A 628 -30.61 -2.41 4.08
CA VAL A 628 -30.02 -3.64 4.65
C VAL A 628 -29.76 -3.43 6.12
N LYS A 629 -30.31 -4.29 6.96
CA LYS A 629 -30.08 -4.38 8.40
C LYS A 629 -29.54 -5.76 8.77
N ALA A 630 -28.73 -5.83 9.81
CA ALA A 630 -28.31 -7.10 10.37
C ALA A 630 -28.42 -7.11 11.91
N SER A 631 -29.02 -8.17 12.43
CA SER A 631 -28.99 -8.45 13.87
C SER A 631 -27.70 -9.13 14.25
N PHE A 632 -27.08 -8.73 15.35
CA PHE A 632 -25.86 -9.31 15.89
C PHE A 632 -26.04 -9.63 17.37
N VAL A 633 -25.50 -10.77 17.79
CA VAL A 633 -25.39 -11.16 19.20
C VAL A 633 -23.93 -10.98 19.59
N PRO A 634 -23.64 -10.05 20.51
CA PRO A 634 -22.26 -9.81 20.97
C PRO A 634 -21.62 -11.07 21.54
N SER A 635 -20.35 -11.28 21.23
CA SER A 635 -19.52 -12.30 21.83
C SER A 635 -18.86 -11.82 23.12
N ALA A 636 -18.10 -12.69 23.77
CA ALA A 636 -17.33 -12.32 24.98
C ALA A 636 -16.26 -11.26 24.72
N PHE A 637 -15.78 -11.16 23.49
CA PHE A 637 -14.64 -10.32 23.09
C PHE A 637 -15.01 -9.20 22.11
N ILE A 638 -16.08 -9.39 21.33
CA ILE A 638 -16.48 -8.47 20.27
C ILE A 638 -17.93 -8.08 20.47
N ASP A 639 -18.16 -6.83 20.85
CA ASP A 639 -19.48 -6.25 21.07
C ASP A 639 -19.96 -5.41 19.86
N ASN A 640 -19.02 -4.88 19.06
CA ASN A 640 -19.31 -4.05 17.89
C ASN A 640 -18.27 -4.33 16.78
N PRO A 641 -18.50 -5.33 15.92
CA PRO A 641 -17.58 -5.72 14.87
C PRO A 641 -17.21 -4.56 13.95
N LYS A 642 -15.92 -4.46 13.59
CA LYS A 642 -15.37 -3.45 12.69
C LYS A 642 -15.37 -3.95 11.25
N TYR A 643 -15.59 -3.01 10.32
CA TYR A 643 -15.42 -3.27 8.89
C TYR A 643 -13.98 -3.68 8.59
N TYR A 644 -13.76 -4.46 7.56
CA TYR A 644 -12.51 -5.13 7.22
C TYR A 644 -12.01 -6.12 8.27
N SER A 645 -11.92 -5.74 9.54
CA SER A 645 -11.40 -6.65 10.57
C SER A 645 -12.29 -7.87 10.79
N HIS A 646 -13.60 -7.67 10.77
CA HIS A 646 -14.57 -8.72 11.12
C HIS A 646 -15.61 -8.97 10.04
N PHE A 647 -15.86 -8.02 9.16
CA PHE A 647 -16.78 -8.20 8.04
C PHE A 647 -16.50 -7.24 6.88
N SER A 648 -17.00 -7.62 5.72
CA SER A 648 -17.08 -6.77 4.55
C SER A 648 -18.35 -7.05 3.76
N ILE A 649 -18.72 -6.11 2.89
CA ILE A 649 -19.85 -6.22 1.97
C ILE A 649 -19.33 -5.95 0.57
N SER A 650 -19.64 -6.85 -0.36
CA SER A 650 -19.33 -6.70 -1.78
C SER A 650 -20.60 -6.74 -2.61
N LYS A 651 -20.70 -5.92 -3.64
CA LYS A 651 -21.72 -6.06 -4.69
C LYS A 651 -21.27 -7.12 -5.69
N ILE A 652 -22.17 -7.95 -6.17
CA ILE A 652 -21.88 -8.89 -7.25
C ILE A 652 -22.26 -8.24 -8.57
N VAL A 653 -21.28 -7.98 -9.42
CA VAL A 653 -21.45 -7.38 -10.74
C VAL A 653 -20.84 -8.31 -11.79
N ASP A 654 -21.62 -8.73 -12.77
CA ASP A 654 -21.22 -9.69 -13.79
C ASP A 654 -20.61 -11.00 -13.23
N GLY A 655 -21.13 -11.42 -12.07
CA GLY A 655 -20.64 -12.60 -11.35
C GLY A 655 -19.35 -12.40 -10.57
N ARG A 656 -18.82 -11.18 -10.45
CA ARG A 656 -17.59 -10.83 -9.73
C ARG A 656 -17.88 -10.00 -8.49
N LEU A 657 -17.06 -10.12 -7.47
CA LEU A 657 -17.17 -9.36 -6.21
C LEU A 657 -16.54 -7.96 -6.39
N GLN A 658 -17.31 -6.93 -6.07
CA GLN A 658 -16.85 -5.55 -5.96
C GLN A 658 -17.04 -5.08 -4.52
N LEU A 659 -15.96 -4.92 -3.80
CA LEU A 659 -15.95 -4.50 -2.40
C LEU A 659 -16.52 -3.08 -2.26
N LEU A 660 -17.36 -2.86 -1.25
CA LEU A 660 -17.74 -1.53 -0.81
C LEU A 660 -16.70 -0.99 0.17
N ASN A 661 -16.14 0.17 -0.12
CA ASN A 661 -15.01 0.73 0.62
C ASN A 661 -15.48 1.64 1.77
N TYR A 662 -16.16 1.05 2.76
CA TYR A 662 -16.49 1.79 3.97
C TYR A 662 -15.21 2.18 4.75
N PRO A 663 -15.25 3.27 5.55
CA PRO A 663 -14.11 3.64 6.40
C PRO A 663 -13.70 2.51 7.35
N GLU A 664 -12.41 2.44 7.70
CA GLU A 664 -11.86 1.40 8.60
C GLU A 664 -12.43 1.46 10.03
N ASP A 665 -12.92 2.62 10.46
CA ASP A 665 -13.59 2.83 11.74
C ASP A 665 -15.09 2.51 11.69
N ALA A 666 -15.65 2.20 10.52
CA ALA A 666 -17.04 1.78 10.39
C ALA A 666 -17.29 0.46 11.12
N THR A 667 -18.45 0.34 11.75
CA THR A 667 -18.79 -0.81 12.58
C THR A 667 -20.16 -1.39 12.20
N TRP A 668 -20.45 -2.58 12.70
CA TRP A 668 -21.81 -3.14 12.61
C TRP A 668 -22.87 -2.15 13.13
N GLU A 669 -22.62 -1.48 14.24
CA GLU A 669 -23.55 -0.53 14.84
C GLU A 669 -23.82 0.67 13.91
N SER A 670 -22.76 1.21 13.29
CA SER A 670 -22.90 2.37 12.38
C SER A 670 -23.53 2.01 11.03
N LEU A 671 -23.30 0.80 10.53
CA LEU A 671 -23.73 0.41 9.18
C LEU A 671 -25.01 -0.43 9.16
N LEU A 672 -25.09 -1.44 10.04
CA LEU A 672 -26.08 -2.51 9.88
C LEU A 672 -27.15 -2.56 10.98
N LYS A 673 -26.90 -1.98 12.16
CA LYS A 673 -27.84 -1.99 13.29
C LYS A 673 -29.15 -1.30 12.94
N ASP A 674 -29.09 -0.06 12.45
CA ASP A 674 -30.25 0.71 11.99
C ASP A 674 -30.48 0.60 10.48
N GLY A 675 -29.52 0.08 9.78
CA GLY A 675 -29.51 -0.27 8.37
C GLY A 675 -29.01 0.85 7.47
N SER A 676 -28.30 0.43 6.41
CA SER A 676 -27.80 1.28 5.33
C SER A 676 -28.60 1.11 4.06
N ALA A 677 -28.70 2.18 3.27
CA ALA A 677 -29.20 2.11 1.92
C ALA A 677 -28.14 1.54 0.99
N LEU A 678 -28.49 0.55 0.20
CA LEU A 678 -27.67 -0.02 -0.86
C LEU A 678 -28.45 0.00 -2.18
N ASP A 679 -27.73 0.12 -3.29
CA ASP A 679 -28.35 -0.02 -4.60
C ASP A 679 -28.97 -1.40 -4.78
N THR A 680 -30.01 -1.48 -5.62
CA THR A 680 -30.55 -2.80 -6.00
C THR A 680 -29.50 -3.67 -6.68
N GLY A 681 -29.57 -4.98 -6.45
CA GLY A 681 -28.67 -5.97 -7.01
C GLY A 681 -28.28 -7.06 -6.02
N ASP A 682 -27.36 -7.90 -6.43
CA ASP A 682 -26.89 -9.03 -5.63
C ASP A 682 -25.66 -8.63 -4.83
N TYR A 683 -25.60 -9.15 -3.60
CA TYR A 683 -24.57 -8.80 -2.63
C TYR A 683 -24.04 -10.04 -1.93
N PHE A 684 -22.83 -9.89 -1.44
CA PHE A 684 -22.08 -10.84 -0.65
C PHE A 684 -21.58 -10.16 0.61
N MET A 685 -22.00 -10.63 1.77
CA MET A 685 -21.45 -10.24 3.07
C MET A 685 -20.61 -11.38 3.61
N MET A 686 -19.36 -11.09 3.93
CA MET A 686 -18.48 -12.01 4.61
C MET A 686 -18.25 -11.54 6.04
N THR A 687 -18.29 -12.47 6.99
CA THR A 687 -17.75 -12.28 8.33
C THR A 687 -16.64 -13.28 8.58
N GLY A 688 -15.66 -12.93 9.38
CA GLY A 688 -14.53 -13.81 9.64
C GLY A 688 -13.93 -13.60 11.03
N THR A 689 -13.58 -14.68 11.68
CA THR A 689 -12.81 -14.70 12.92
C THR A 689 -11.44 -15.31 12.65
N ARG A 690 -10.40 -14.50 12.79
CA ARG A 690 -9.03 -14.97 12.61
C ARG A 690 -8.54 -15.64 13.89
N MET A 691 -7.93 -16.80 13.71
CA MET A 691 -7.31 -17.59 14.78
C MET A 691 -5.84 -17.18 14.96
N ALA A 692 -5.28 -17.50 16.13
CA ALA A 692 -3.87 -17.21 16.44
C ALA A 692 -2.89 -17.90 15.47
N ASP A 693 -3.20 -19.11 15.01
CA ASP A 693 -2.42 -19.85 14.01
C ASP A 693 -2.54 -19.27 12.58
N GLY A 694 -3.35 -18.22 12.41
CA GLY A 694 -3.63 -17.59 11.15
C GLY A 694 -4.81 -18.18 10.38
N GLY A 695 -5.41 -19.27 10.85
CA GLY A 695 -6.64 -19.82 10.28
C GLY A 695 -7.83 -18.87 10.41
N VAL A 696 -8.91 -19.13 9.68
CA VAL A 696 -10.11 -18.30 9.68
C VAL A 696 -11.37 -19.15 9.75
N LEU A 697 -12.31 -18.72 10.58
CA LEU A 697 -13.69 -19.22 10.61
C LEU A 697 -14.57 -18.19 9.89
N ALA A 698 -14.82 -18.40 8.60
CA ALA A 698 -15.63 -17.50 7.79
C ALA A 698 -17.10 -17.92 7.73
N HIS A 699 -18.00 -16.92 7.66
CA HIS A 699 -19.40 -17.08 7.39
C HIS A 699 -19.79 -16.18 6.21
N LEU A 700 -20.41 -16.78 5.20
CA LEU A 700 -20.69 -16.17 3.90
C LEU A 700 -22.20 -16.02 3.75
N THR A 701 -22.69 -14.83 3.45
CA THR A 701 -24.10 -14.55 3.23
C THR A 701 -24.30 -13.90 1.87
N PHE A 702 -25.01 -14.59 0.97
CA PHE A 702 -25.45 -14.05 -0.33
C PHE A 702 -26.89 -13.57 -0.22
N PHE A 703 -27.18 -12.38 -0.68
CA PHE A 703 -28.51 -11.79 -0.59
C PHE A 703 -28.76 -10.80 -1.75
N THR A 704 -30.01 -10.53 -2.04
CA THR A 704 -30.42 -9.59 -3.09
C THR A 704 -31.11 -8.38 -2.45
N VAL A 705 -30.71 -7.20 -2.86
CA VAL A 705 -31.36 -5.92 -2.48
C VAL A 705 -32.36 -5.53 -3.55
N GLU A 706 -33.62 -5.39 -3.12
CA GLU A 706 -34.71 -4.96 -3.99
C GLU A 706 -35.18 -3.54 -3.64
N GLU A 707 -35.69 -2.81 -4.64
CA GLU A 707 -36.15 -1.43 -4.50
C GLU A 707 -37.17 -1.27 -3.38
N GLY A 708 -36.93 -0.34 -2.48
CA GLY A 708 -37.83 0.03 -1.36
C GLY A 708 -38.01 -1.06 -0.30
N LYS A 709 -37.40 -2.22 -0.44
CA LYS A 709 -37.49 -3.30 0.55
C LYS A 709 -36.42 -3.20 1.62
N GLU A 710 -36.73 -3.75 2.79
CA GLU A 710 -35.77 -3.92 3.90
C GLU A 710 -35.34 -5.39 3.98
N ASN A 711 -34.05 -5.64 3.76
CA ASN A 711 -33.38 -6.91 4.00
C ASN A 711 -32.99 -7.00 5.47
N ARG A 712 -33.35 -8.10 6.12
CA ARG A 712 -32.98 -8.39 7.51
C ARG A 712 -32.07 -9.61 7.53
N LEU A 713 -30.79 -9.35 7.73
CA LEU A 713 -29.76 -10.38 7.79
C LEU A 713 -29.47 -10.77 9.26
N GLN A 714 -28.90 -11.91 9.45
CA GLN A 714 -28.27 -12.30 10.68
C GLN A 714 -26.75 -12.12 10.52
N TYR A 715 -26.15 -11.26 11.32
CA TYR A 715 -24.71 -11.16 11.39
C TYR A 715 -24.20 -12.30 12.31
N VAL A 716 -23.47 -13.23 11.73
CA VAL A 716 -22.89 -14.36 12.46
C VAL A 716 -21.38 -14.21 12.49
N LEU A 717 -20.83 -14.11 13.69
CA LEU A 717 -19.38 -14.20 13.90
C LEU A 717 -19.11 -15.56 14.55
N ARG A 718 -18.40 -16.44 13.84
CA ARG A 718 -18.09 -17.79 14.31
C ARG A 718 -16.94 -17.73 15.31
N GLU A 719 -17.04 -18.48 16.39
CA GLU A 719 -16.02 -18.57 17.44
C GLU A 719 -15.56 -20.01 17.63
N SER A 720 -14.38 -20.18 18.24
CA SER A 720 -13.84 -21.48 18.62
C SER A 720 -13.58 -21.49 20.12
N ASN A 721 -14.05 -22.56 20.79
CA ASN A 721 -13.73 -22.83 22.19
C ASN A 721 -12.43 -23.62 22.37
N GLU A 722 -11.87 -24.13 21.28
CA GLU A 722 -10.70 -25.03 21.30
C GLU A 722 -9.42 -24.35 20.82
N ARG A 723 -9.54 -23.25 20.08
CA ARG A 723 -8.41 -22.52 19.46
C ARG A 723 -8.41 -21.08 19.89
N LEU A 724 -7.22 -20.53 20.09
CA LEU A 724 -7.06 -19.09 20.35
C LEU A 724 -7.49 -18.28 19.13
N GLN A 725 -8.26 -17.24 19.38
CA GLN A 725 -8.69 -16.29 18.36
C GLN A 725 -8.09 -14.90 18.60
N VAL A 726 -8.02 -14.09 17.58
CA VAL A 726 -7.64 -12.68 17.71
C VAL A 726 -8.82 -11.95 18.36
N ILE A 727 -8.54 -11.30 19.50
CA ILE A 727 -9.54 -10.61 20.33
C ILE A 727 -9.40 -9.08 20.30
N GLY A 728 -8.37 -8.57 19.66
CA GLY A 728 -8.11 -7.13 19.58
C GLY A 728 -6.81 -6.83 18.84
N ASP A 729 -6.46 -5.57 18.83
CA ASP A 729 -5.24 -5.05 18.20
C ASP A 729 -4.42 -4.19 19.19
N PHE A 730 -3.11 -4.19 19.01
CA PHE A 730 -2.17 -3.41 19.81
C PHE A 730 -0.89 -3.13 19.01
N ASN A 731 -0.48 -1.86 18.90
CA ASN A 731 0.65 -1.48 18.07
C ASN A 731 2.00 -1.88 18.68
N SER A 732 2.68 -2.84 18.06
CA SER A 732 4.02 -3.32 18.48
C SER A 732 5.15 -2.30 18.27
N GLU A 733 4.93 -1.22 17.53
CA GLU A 733 5.89 -0.12 17.35
C GLU A 733 5.87 0.91 18.50
N ASN A 734 4.99 0.75 19.46
CA ASN A 734 4.96 1.62 20.62
C ASN A 734 6.31 1.65 21.35
N LEU A 735 6.75 2.86 21.68
CA LEU A 735 8.01 3.08 22.39
C LEU A 735 7.83 2.94 23.90
N PHE A 736 8.81 2.32 24.54
CA PHE A 736 8.99 2.28 25.98
C PHE A 736 10.45 2.57 26.34
N TYR A 737 10.72 2.99 27.56
CA TYR A 737 12.09 3.13 28.04
C TYR A 737 12.55 1.80 28.63
N ASP A 738 13.51 1.16 27.97
CA ASP A 738 14.13 -0.09 28.41
C ASP A 738 15.15 0.23 29.53
N THR A 739 14.89 -0.27 30.74
CA THR A 739 15.74 0.01 31.91
C THR A 739 17.05 -0.75 31.88
N THR A 740 17.14 -1.84 31.13
CA THR A 740 18.37 -2.63 30.96
C THR A 740 19.29 -1.99 29.93
N GLU A 741 18.74 -1.61 28.79
CA GLU A 741 19.48 -0.96 27.70
C GLU A 741 19.66 0.56 27.93
N GLN A 742 18.94 1.14 28.91
CA GLN A 742 18.95 2.57 29.24
C GLN A 742 18.64 3.49 28.05
N ARG A 743 17.67 3.09 27.20
CA ARG A 743 17.23 3.86 26.04
C ARG A 743 15.77 3.60 25.69
N GLU A 744 15.21 4.47 24.89
CA GLU A 744 13.89 4.25 24.29
C GLU A 744 14.02 3.21 23.16
N ARG A 745 13.07 2.27 23.11
CA ARG A 745 12.95 1.23 22.09
C ARG A 745 11.49 0.98 21.77
N SER A 746 11.18 0.52 20.54
CA SER A 746 9.87 -0.07 20.28
C SER A 746 9.76 -1.47 20.91
N LEU A 747 8.54 -1.86 21.25
CA LEU A 747 8.26 -3.22 21.70
C LEU A 747 8.75 -4.23 20.67
N LEU A 748 8.49 -3.99 19.39
CA LEU A 748 8.97 -4.82 18.29
C LEU A 748 10.49 -5.01 18.32
N SER A 749 11.27 -3.94 18.54
CA SER A 749 12.72 -4.01 18.60
C SER A 749 13.22 -4.75 19.86
N ALA A 750 12.46 -4.74 20.94
CA ALA A 750 12.80 -5.40 22.19
C ALA A 750 12.42 -6.88 22.23
N THR A 751 11.30 -7.23 21.62
CA THR A 751 10.73 -8.59 21.66
C THR A 751 11.18 -9.45 20.48
N GLY A 752 11.62 -8.84 19.39
CA GLY A 752 11.85 -9.54 18.14
C GLY A 752 10.53 -9.89 17.44
N ARG A 753 10.57 -10.87 16.54
CA ARG A 753 9.41 -11.29 15.72
C ARG A 753 8.68 -12.45 16.37
N GLY A 754 7.36 -12.49 16.22
CA GLY A 754 6.49 -13.51 16.78
C GLY A 754 5.59 -12.98 17.89
N TYR A 755 5.05 -13.88 18.69
CA TYR A 755 4.25 -13.52 19.86
C TYR A 755 5.13 -13.10 21.03
N TYR A 756 4.63 -12.20 21.87
CA TYR A 756 5.27 -11.75 23.10
C TYR A 756 4.21 -11.49 24.17
N ILE A 757 4.65 -11.44 25.42
CA ILE A 757 3.81 -11.03 26.54
C ILE A 757 4.17 -9.60 26.92
N ILE A 758 3.16 -8.75 27.11
CA ILE A 758 3.32 -7.44 27.72
C ILE A 758 2.46 -7.34 28.97
N ALA A 759 3.02 -6.85 30.06
CA ALA A 759 2.31 -6.65 31.30
C ALA A 759 2.57 -5.25 31.89
N LEU A 760 1.52 -4.47 32.03
CA LEU A 760 1.55 -3.19 32.74
C LEU A 760 1.36 -3.47 34.23
N VAL A 761 2.43 -3.34 35.00
CA VAL A 761 2.48 -3.74 36.41
C VAL A 761 2.38 -2.54 37.35
N ALA A 762 1.95 -2.78 38.59
CA ALA A 762 1.95 -1.81 39.69
C ALA A 762 2.77 -2.37 40.85
N PRO A 763 3.97 -1.84 41.13
CA PRO A 763 4.83 -2.36 42.20
C PRO A 763 4.15 -2.35 43.58
N GLY A 764 4.32 -3.45 44.28
CA GLY A 764 3.78 -3.60 45.67
C GLY A 764 2.27 -3.84 45.73
N SER A 765 1.56 -3.84 44.61
CA SER A 765 0.14 -4.21 44.58
C SER A 765 -0.03 -5.73 44.68
N GLU A 766 -1.03 -6.18 45.44
CA GLU A 766 -1.33 -7.60 45.61
C GLU A 766 -1.61 -8.30 44.29
N PRO A 767 -2.38 -7.74 43.33
CA PRO A 767 -2.61 -8.39 42.04
C PRO A 767 -1.32 -8.57 41.20
N THR A 768 -0.43 -7.56 41.18
CA THR A 768 0.86 -7.67 40.50
C THR A 768 1.75 -8.74 41.13
N ASN A 769 1.84 -8.75 42.46
CA ASN A 769 2.63 -9.75 43.17
C ASN A 769 2.11 -11.18 42.94
N HIS A 770 0.77 -11.35 42.87
CA HIS A 770 0.16 -12.62 42.50
C HIS A 770 0.55 -13.04 41.09
N PHE A 771 0.43 -12.17 40.12
CA PHE A 771 0.83 -12.46 38.74
C PHE A 771 2.30 -12.90 38.65
N LEU A 772 3.20 -12.16 39.24
CA LEU A 772 4.64 -12.49 39.21
C LEU A 772 4.93 -13.83 39.91
N ARG A 773 4.27 -14.11 41.04
CA ARG A 773 4.38 -15.40 41.70
C ARG A 773 3.78 -16.56 40.93
N ASP A 774 2.69 -16.32 40.21
CA ASP A 774 2.06 -17.32 39.36
C ASP A 774 2.91 -17.68 38.13
N VAL A 775 3.76 -16.77 37.69
CA VAL A 775 4.70 -17.02 36.55
C VAL A 775 5.92 -17.86 36.98
N MET A 776 6.42 -17.66 38.22
CA MET A 776 7.66 -18.33 38.69
C MET A 776 7.65 -19.85 38.58
N PRO A 777 6.59 -20.59 38.98
CA PRO A 777 6.57 -22.06 38.84
C PRO A 777 6.67 -22.58 37.41
N TYR A 778 6.39 -21.71 36.42
CA TYR A 778 6.39 -22.05 34.98
C TYR A 778 7.57 -21.43 34.24
N LYS A 779 8.59 -21.03 34.96
CA LYS A 779 9.81 -20.41 34.41
C LYS A 779 10.36 -21.20 33.22
N ASP A 780 10.50 -22.51 33.37
CA ASP A 780 11.09 -23.36 32.34
C ASP A 780 10.25 -23.39 31.06
N GLU A 781 8.92 -23.31 31.15
CA GLU A 781 8.03 -23.23 30.01
C GLU A 781 8.16 -21.91 29.26
N PHE A 782 8.28 -20.79 29.98
CA PHE A 782 8.49 -19.47 29.35
C PHE A 782 9.88 -19.37 28.72
N GLU A 783 10.91 -19.90 29.39
CA GLU A 783 12.27 -19.92 28.83
C GLU A 783 12.38 -20.84 27.59
N LYS A 784 11.68 -21.98 27.59
CA LYS A 784 11.59 -22.86 26.44
C LYS A 784 10.84 -22.22 25.25
N TRP A 785 9.87 -21.36 25.55
CA TRP A 785 9.15 -20.62 24.52
C TRP A 785 10.02 -19.56 23.83
N GLU A 786 11.12 -19.12 24.50
CA GLU A 786 12.15 -18.19 23.99
C GLU A 786 11.64 -16.79 23.67
N GLN A 787 10.34 -16.54 23.76
CA GLN A 787 9.77 -15.22 23.48
C GLN A 787 9.85 -14.31 24.70
N LYS A 788 9.84 -13.01 24.47
CA LYS A 788 10.00 -12.00 25.52
C LYS A 788 8.72 -11.76 26.31
N MET A 789 8.90 -11.48 27.60
CA MET A 789 7.88 -10.95 28.50
C MET A 789 8.31 -9.54 28.93
N VAL A 790 7.64 -8.52 28.42
CA VAL A 790 7.94 -7.11 28.75
C VAL A 790 7.10 -6.68 29.91
N LEU A 791 7.74 -6.31 31.03
CA LEU A 791 7.08 -5.81 32.23
C LEU A 791 7.28 -4.30 32.29
N LEU A 792 6.19 -3.53 32.18
CA LEU A 792 6.23 -2.08 32.14
C LEU A 792 5.66 -1.47 33.43
N PHE A 793 6.49 -0.64 34.07
CA PHE A 793 6.09 0.28 35.09
C PHE A 793 5.44 1.53 34.46
N ARG A 794 4.67 2.24 35.25
CA ARG A 794 4.04 3.49 34.82
C ARG A 794 5.07 4.58 34.54
N ASP A 795 6.03 4.71 35.46
CA ASP A 795 7.07 5.74 35.38
C ASP A 795 8.38 5.26 36.07
N THR A 796 9.42 6.05 35.93
CA THR A 796 10.72 5.78 36.53
C THR A 796 10.69 5.68 38.05
N ASN A 797 9.82 6.47 38.73
CA ASN A 797 9.71 6.41 40.19
C ASN A 797 9.11 5.08 40.66
N GLU A 798 8.15 4.51 39.92
CA GLU A 798 7.63 3.17 40.19
C GLU A 798 8.73 2.12 39.98
N ALA A 799 9.50 2.22 38.91
CA ALA A 799 10.60 1.32 38.62
C ALA A 799 11.68 1.36 39.71
N GLU A 800 12.05 2.53 40.16
CA GLU A 800 13.03 2.72 41.25
C GLU A 800 12.53 2.20 42.64
N ARG A 801 11.24 2.22 42.88
CA ARG A 801 10.63 1.69 44.12
C ARG A 801 10.43 0.18 44.07
N PHE A 802 10.51 -0.43 42.88
CA PHE A 802 10.31 -1.85 42.74
C PHE A 802 11.45 -2.63 43.37
N VAL A 803 11.11 -3.39 44.42
CA VAL A 803 12.03 -4.36 45.02
C VAL A 803 11.76 -5.71 44.35
N ASN A 804 12.76 -6.23 43.65
CA ASN A 804 12.62 -7.52 42.97
C ASN A 804 12.75 -8.67 43.99
N ASP A 805 11.61 -9.02 44.60
CA ASP A 805 11.47 -10.18 45.47
C ASP A 805 11.13 -11.48 44.70
N PHE A 806 11.32 -11.48 43.38
CA PHE A 806 10.95 -12.56 42.45
C PHE A 806 12.16 -13.08 41.68
N PRO A 807 13.13 -13.75 42.36
CA PRO A 807 14.39 -14.17 41.74
C PRO A 807 14.25 -15.28 40.67
N GLU A 808 13.11 -15.97 40.65
CA GLU A 808 12.86 -17.10 39.75
C GLU A 808 11.97 -16.72 38.56
N LEU A 809 11.88 -15.44 38.20
CA LEU A 809 11.24 -15.02 36.95
C LEU A 809 12.05 -15.52 35.73
N PRO A 810 11.36 -15.74 34.59
CA PRO A 810 12.04 -16.19 33.38
C PRO A 810 13.14 -15.21 32.96
N SER A 811 14.25 -15.73 32.43
CA SER A 811 15.37 -14.92 31.89
C SER A 811 14.98 -14.12 30.63
N THR A 812 13.83 -14.43 30.05
CA THR A 812 13.25 -13.71 28.89
C THR A 812 12.53 -12.43 29.28
N VAL A 813 12.44 -12.09 30.57
CA VAL A 813 11.81 -10.85 31.04
C VAL A 813 12.65 -9.63 30.66
N VAL A 814 11.97 -8.63 30.12
CA VAL A 814 12.49 -7.30 29.81
C VAL A 814 11.78 -6.27 30.71
N TRP A 815 12.53 -5.40 31.33
CA TRP A 815 12.00 -4.37 32.23
C TRP A 815 12.01 -3.00 31.59
N GLY A 816 10.92 -2.24 31.76
CA GLY A 816 10.87 -0.91 31.22
C GLY A 816 9.79 -0.01 31.84
N THR A 817 9.70 1.22 31.34
CA THR A 817 8.66 2.18 31.72
C THR A 817 7.84 2.61 30.51
N ASP A 818 6.52 2.76 30.71
CA ASP A 818 5.61 3.27 29.70
C ASP A 818 5.77 4.79 29.57
N ILE A 819 6.20 5.25 28.40
CA ILE A 819 6.47 6.67 28.18
C ILE A 819 5.13 7.42 28.07
N ASN A 820 4.88 8.32 29.01
CA ASN A 820 3.67 9.16 29.08
C ASN A 820 2.34 8.37 29.10
N ASP A 821 2.33 7.16 29.65
CA ASP A 821 1.17 6.26 29.66
C ASP A 821 0.64 5.94 28.22
N ASN A 822 1.47 6.03 27.19
CA ASN A 822 1.03 5.84 25.82
C ASN A 822 0.54 4.42 25.55
N ILE A 823 1.31 3.43 26.00
CA ILE A 823 0.97 2.00 25.86
C ILE A 823 -0.29 1.67 26.66
N TYR A 824 -0.36 2.16 27.91
CA TYR A 824 -1.53 1.99 28.75
C TYR A 824 -2.80 2.56 28.12
N ASN A 825 -2.73 3.80 27.61
CA ASN A 825 -3.89 4.47 27.01
C ASN A 825 -4.36 3.75 25.74
N GLU A 826 -3.43 3.28 24.92
CA GLU A 826 -3.78 2.51 23.71
C GLU A 826 -4.44 1.17 24.07
N ILE A 827 -3.87 0.41 25.00
CA ILE A 827 -4.47 -0.86 25.44
C ILE A 827 -5.87 -0.64 25.99
N VAL A 828 -6.06 0.38 26.85
CA VAL A 828 -7.36 0.69 27.42
C VAL A 828 -8.39 1.01 26.34
N ALA A 829 -8.00 1.79 25.34
CA ALA A 829 -8.86 2.18 24.23
C ALA A 829 -9.18 1.00 23.31
N ASN A 830 -8.16 0.30 22.80
CA ASN A 830 -8.33 -0.76 21.80
C ASN A 830 -9.01 -2.00 22.38
N MET A 831 -8.68 -2.37 23.63
CA MET A 831 -9.33 -3.48 24.34
C MET A 831 -10.62 -3.06 25.04
N LYS A 832 -11.05 -1.79 24.94
CA LYS A 832 -12.28 -1.23 25.53
C LYS A 832 -12.44 -1.51 27.02
N LEU A 833 -11.35 -1.40 27.77
CA LEU A 833 -11.34 -1.77 29.18
C LEU A 833 -12.18 -0.80 30.00
N LYS A 834 -13.15 -1.33 30.70
CA LYS A 834 -13.96 -0.61 31.70
C LYS A 834 -13.30 -0.76 33.06
N ASN A 835 -12.96 0.37 33.71
CA ASN A 835 -12.26 0.41 34.99
C ASN A 835 -10.95 -0.41 35.00
N PRO A 836 -9.96 -0.02 34.16
CA PRO A 836 -8.73 -0.78 34.01
C PRO A 836 -7.94 -0.83 35.31
N ASN A 837 -7.58 -2.04 35.73
CA ASN A 837 -6.79 -2.30 36.92
C ASN A 837 -5.51 -3.05 36.58
N ARG A 838 -4.36 -2.55 37.05
CA ARG A 838 -3.08 -3.25 36.91
C ARG A 838 -2.99 -4.47 37.86
N PRO A 839 -2.33 -5.57 37.45
CA PRO A 839 -1.64 -5.73 36.18
C PRO A 839 -2.62 -5.85 35.01
N ILE A 840 -2.25 -5.33 33.83
CA ILE A 840 -2.92 -5.59 32.57
C ILE A 840 -1.96 -6.39 31.73
N ILE A 841 -2.32 -7.59 31.35
CA ILE A 841 -1.47 -8.56 30.63
C ILE A 841 -2.08 -8.85 29.27
N LEU A 842 -1.29 -8.73 28.23
CA LEU A 842 -1.64 -9.15 26.87
C LEU A 842 -0.65 -10.17 26.35
N VAL A 843 -1.13 -11.10 25.52
CA VAL A 843 -0.31 -11.83 24.57
C VAL A 843 -0.63 -11.30 23.19
N ALA A 844 0.36 -10.65 22.57
CA ALA A 844 0.24 -10.01 21.28
C ALA A 844 1.37 -10.44 20.35
N ASP A 845 1.24 -10.14 19.06
CA ASP A 845 2.29 -10.42 18.09
C ASP A 845 2.72 -9.17 17.31
N THR A 846 3.75 -9.35 16.52
CA THR A 846 4.35 -8.29 15.69
C THR A 846 3.49 -7.86 14.50
N PHE A 847 2.35 -8.50 14.28
CA PHE A 847 1.30 -8.07 13.35
C PHE A 847 0.17 -7.32 14.07
N ASN A 848 0.44 -6.85 15.29
CA ASN A 848 -0.50 -6.09 16.13
C ASN A 848 -1.74 -6.89 16.58
N ARG A 849 -1.72 -8.24 16.54
CA ARG A 849 -2.84 -9.07 16.94
C ARG A 849 -2.74 -9.42 18.42
N VAL A 850 -3.82 -9.24 19.16
CA VAL A 850 -3.94 -9.67 20.56
C VAL A 850 -4.75 -10.95 20.61
N VAL A 851 -4.22 -11.98 21.27
CA VAL A 851 -4.85 -13.30 21.39
C VAL A 851 -5.21 -13.69 22.83
N PHE A 852 -4.73 -12.95 23.81
CA PHE A 852 -5.06 -13.11 25.21
C PHE A 852 -5.01 -11.78 25.96
N MET A 853 -5.91 -11.60 26.91
CA MET A 853 -5.91 -10.45 27.80
C MET A 853 -6.42 -10.85 29.18
N SER A 854 -5.75 -10.29 30.21
CA SER A 854 -6.19 -10.34 31.61
C SER A 854 -5.94 -9.01 32.27
N GLN A 855 -6.78 -8.63 33.25
CA GLN A 855 -6.55 -7.44 34.05
C GLN A 855 -6.87 -7.67 35.54
N GLY A 856 -6.15 -6.98 36.39
CA GLY A 856 -6.36 -7.01 37.84
C GLY A 856 -6.01 -8.36 38.47
N TYR A 857 -6.75 -8.73 39.51
CA TYR A 857 -6.53 -9.97 40.20
C TYR A 857 -7.11 -11.16 39.45
N SER A 858 -6.24 -12.09 39.03
CA SER A 858 -6.62 -13.35 38.39
C SER A 858 -5.88 -14.52 39.02
N ILE A 859 -6.62 -15.56 39.42
CA ILE A 859 -6.04 -16.78 40.02
C ILE A 859 -5.58 -17.72 38.92
N GLY A 860 -4.37 -18.27 39.05
CA GLY A 860 -3.81 -19.27 38.10
C GLY A 860 -3.43 -18.62 36.75
N LEU A 861 -3.08 -17.36 36.75
CA LEU A 861 -2.73 -16.64 35.53
C LEU A 861 -1.49 -17.21 34.83
N GLY A 862 -0.49 -17.67 35.59
CA GLY A 862 0.67 -18.38 35.04
C GLY A 862 0.28 -19.64 34.25
N GLU A 863 -0.63 -20.46 34.79
CA GLU A 863 -1.15 -21.63 34.08
C GLU A 863 -1.91 -21.25 32.81
N GLN A 864 -2.74 -20.19 32.87
CA GLN A 864 -3.45 -19.70 31.70
C GLN A 864 -2.49 -19.24 30.61
N LEU A 865 -1.46 -18.48 30.95
CA LEU A 865 -0.43 -18.05 30.01
C LEU A 865 0.33 -19.24 29.42
N VAL A 866 0.70 -20.23 30.22
CA VAL A 866 1.34 -21.47 29.73
C VAL A 866 0.44 -22.23 28.74
N LYS A 867 -0.86 -22.28 29.01
CA LYS A 867 -1.81 -22.87 28.07
C LYS A 867 -1.84 -22.10 26.75
N VAL A 868 -1.83 -20.77 26.82
CA VAL A 868 -1.79 -19.89 25.63
C VAL A 868 -0.51 -20.13 24.84
N ILE A 869 0.67 -20.04 25.46
CA ILE A 869 1.95 -20.21 24.75
C ILE A 869 2.13 -21.61 24.15
N LYS A 870 1.60 -22.66 24.77
CA LYS A 870 1.59 -24.01 24.19
C LYS A 870 0.76 -24.08 22.91
N GLN A 871 -0.43 -23.48 22.92
CA GLN A 871 -1.26 -23.41 21.70
C GLN A 871 -0.63 -22.57 20.59
N LEU A 872 0.19 -21.57 20.94
CA LEU A 872 0.92 -20.76 19.96
C LEU A 872 2.17 -21.47 19.42
N SER A 873 2.64 -22.51 20.09
CA SER A 873 3.84 -23.29 19.70
C SER A 873 3.51 -24.56 18.90
N GLU A 874 2.25 -24.98 18.85
CA GLU A 874 1.74 -26.09 18.05
C GLU A 874 1.45 -25.67 16.59
#